data_23846e9dbbc7c6178b4359c526469740
#
_entry.id   23846e9dbbc7c6178b4359c526469740
#
_cell.length_a   1.000
_cell.length_b   1.000
_cell.length_c   1.000
_cell.angle_alpha   90.00
_cell.angle_beta   90.00
_cell.angle_gamma   90.00
#
_symmetry.space_group_name_H-M   'P 1'
#
loop_
_entity.id
_entity.type
_entity.pdbx_description
1 polymer ?
#
loop_
_entity_poly.entity_id
_entity_poly.type
_entity_poly.pdbx_seq_one_letter_code
_entity_poly.pdbx_strand_id
1 'polypeptide(L)'
;MRRISTLLFAVVIATAAMAQSKLSGYSQQMLNECMKAAECRSSDASAIKALKEIDGQQYVDAFVRVSDVSKISELEALGVKINCVAGDCFTAQLPLSAFNKVLESDNVAGIELPRKVRLLNNNAREMTNHNATLAGNEELGLSPFTGKGVIYGTVDCGIDFNHINFLHDDGSTRFLSVYLPSNNSGEKYTGRVGNEDSGEFETAELPGSFFTTEEAIKALKSDTSKESHGSHTMGTATGRYNNGYQGFAPDADLIACGTIDLSDFNIVNTVAYVFDRAEELSRPAVVSLSLGFNVGMHNGNDFSARMIDKLTGPGKVVCISAGNEGNDRVHLAHTFADGVPLKTVVQSSSLSAFKGYIDMYSQGDIKARLAVTSSGQLYMASTEYCSKDNPTIELPEGLKSGFSGNISLTYVENTDLGHEIYINATGTVKNSGNVVVIVEGEDGSEMQMWCESFTSLSDGGWAGYTTGDSEMSINTMACGHNSIAVGAYTSRNGTPGALASFSSYGPTIDGRQKPEIVGPGKSLISSVNSYDSSSTGRNASAQATVNGTIYYWGSMQGTSMSCPAVAGTIATWLELNPELSPADIKEVFAATAQNDRFTAAAPQKWGYGKIDSFEGIKHIYQTLGVSDVVAEKKPLIIYPNPSDGRFTVLTATEEAVTVNVFNLGGSLVASQKIAADGGVAEADFSSQLTPGSYIVKVTGKRSNLAGKIVVK
;
A
#
# COMPACT_ATOMS: atom_id res chain seq x y z
N MET A 1 -3.24 4.57 -53.60
CA MET A 1 -3.25 4.94 -52.19
C MET A 1 -3.82 3.83 -51.25
N ARG A 2 -4.68 2.88 -51.69
CA ARG A 2 -5.24 1.80 -50.82
C ARG A 2 -4.31 0.62 -50.54
N ARG A 3 -3.19 0.45 -51.26
CA ARG A 3 -2.26 -0.70 -51.03
C ARG A 3 -1.08 -0.40 -50.08
N ILE A 4 -0.85 0.87 -49.73
CA ILE A 4 0.20 1.27 -48.79
C ILE A 4 -0.31 1.16 -47.36
N SER A 5 -1.62 1.40 -47.11
CA SER A 5 -2.21 1.28 -45.77
C SER A 5 -2.25 -0.16 -45.24
N THR A 6 -2.39 -1.16 -46.13
CA THR A 6 -2.47 -2.57 -45.73
C THR A 6 -1.10 -3.16 -45.39
N LEU A 7 0.01 -2.64 -45.98
CA LEU A 7 1.35 -3.08 -45.64
C LEU A 7 1.86 -2.46 -44.32
N LEU A 8 1.45 -1.22 -44.01
CA LEU A 8 1.75 -0.63 -42.68
C LEU A 8 1.02 -1.36 -41.54
N PHE A 9 -0.22 -1.84 -41.79
CA PHE A 9 -0.99 -2.58 -40.79
C PHE A 9 -0.42 -3.99 -40.55
N ALA A 10 0.12 -4.65 -41.55
CA ALA A 10 0.73 -5.98 -41.43
C ALA A 10 2.13 -5.96 -40.76
N VAL A 11 2.89 -4.86 -40.92
CA VAL A 11 4.18 -4.70 -40.25
C VAL A 11 3.99 -4.35 -38.77
N VAL A 12 2.93 -3.62 -38.42
CA VAL A 12 2.57 -3.31 -37.01
C VAL A 12 2.14 -4.58 -36.26
N ILE A 13 1.47 -5.54 -36.94
CA ILE A 13 1.06 -6.81 -36.32
C ILE A 13 2.25 -7.76 -36.10
N ALA A 14 3.26 -7.75 -36.97
CA ALA A 14 4.41 -8.66 -36.84
C ALA A 14 5.46 -8.21 -35.80
N THR A 15 5.62 -6.92 -35.57
CA THR A 15 6.43 -6.38 -34.47
C THR A 15 5.72 -6.42 -33.11
N ALA A 16 4.38 -6.40 -33.10
CA ALA A 16 3.57 -6.54 -31.91
C ALA A 16 3.70 -7.90 -31.23
N ALA A 17 3.96 -8.97 -31.97
CA ALA A 17 4.00 -10.33 -31.40
C ALA A 17 5.20 -10.59 -30.46
N MET A 18 6.36 -9.96 -30.67
CA MET A 18 7.49 -10.05 -29.73
C MET A 18 7.43 -9.04 -28.58
N ALA A 19 6.71 -7.93 -28.76
CA ALA A 19 6.51 -6.91 -27.72
C ALA A 19 5.34 -7.26 -26.78
N GLN A 20 4.44 -8.15 -27.20
CA GLN A 20 3.25 -8.54 -26.41
C GLN A 20 3.60 -9.23 -25.09
N SER A 21 4.74 -9.94 -24.98
CA SER A 21 5.16 -10.60 -23.74
C SER A 21 5.60 -9.65 -22.61
N LYS A 22 5.80 -8.36 -22.91
CA LYS A 22 6.24 -7.35 -21.93
C LYS A 22 5.09 -6.56 -21.28
N LEU A 23 3.84 -6.85 -21.65
CA LEU A 23 2.64 -6.23 -21.11
C LEU A 23 1.70 -7.30 -20.56
N SER A 24 1.11 -7.09 -19.37
CA SER A 24 -0.01 -7.92 -18.89
C SER A 24 -1.26 -7.72 -19.76
N GLY A 25 -2.21 -8.65 -19.70
CA GLY A 25 -3.47 -8.55 -20.42
C GLY A 25 -4.24 -7.27 -20.08
N TYR A 26 -4.27 -6.89 -18.80
CA TYR A 26 -4.84 -5.62 -18.37
C TYR A 26 -4.15 -4.42 -19.03
N SER A 27 -2.81 -4.37 -18.96
CA SER A 27 -2.03 -3.25 -19.51
C SER A 27 -2.20 -3.13 -21.02
N GLN A 28 -2.33 -4.24 -21.72
CA GLN A 28 -2.58 -4.25 -23.16
C GLN A 28 -3.96 -3.70 -23.51
N GLN A 29 -4.99 -4.10 -22.79
CA GLN A 29 -6.35 -3.55 -22.97
C GLN A 29 -6.40 -2.07 -22.64
N MET A 30 -5.83 -1.65 -21.50
CA MET A 30 -5.79 -0.26 -21.09
C MET A 30 -5.02 0.61 -22.09
N LEU A 31 -3.88 0.13 -22.61
CA LEU A 31 -3.13 0.83 -23.65
C LEU A 31 -3.97 1.02 -24.92
N ASN A 32 -4.69 0.00 -25.37
CA ASN A 32 -5.57 0.10 -26.53
C ASN A 32 -6.67 1.14 -26.31
N GLU A 33 -7.26 1.21 -25.12
CA GLU A 33 -8.26 2.22 -24.79
C GLU A 33 -7.63 3.62 -24.69
N CYS A 34 -6.43 3.76 -24.14
CA CYS A 34 -5.69 5.03 -24.15
C CYS A 34 -5.40 5.51 -25.58
N MET A 35 -5.00 4.61 -26.49
CA MET A 35 -4.79 4.94 -27.90
C MET A 35 -6.07 5.41 -28.58
N LYS A 36 -7.21 4.73 -28.32
CA LYS A 36 -8.52 5.16 -28.80
C LYS A 36 -8.94 6.50 -28.19
N ALA A 37 -8.70 6.74 -26.92
CA ALA A 37 -8.98 8.00 -26.24
C ALA A 37 -8.17 9.16 -26.81
N ALA A 38 -6.90 8.92 -27.12
CA ALA A 38 -6.01 9.90 -27.76
C ALA A 38 -6.53 10.34 -29.16
N GLU A 39 -7.23 9.45 -29.85
CA GLU A 39 -7.90 9.73 -31.13
C GLU A 39 -9.35 10.27 -30.98
N CYS A 40 -9.79 10.59 -29.75
CA CYS A 40 -11.15 10.99 -29.40
C CYS A 40 -12.23 9.94 -29.77
N ARG A 41 -11.89 8.66 -29.78
CA ARG A 41 -12.79 7.55 -30.16
C ARG A 41 -13.20 6.67 -28.98
N SER A 42 -12.57 6.82 -27.80
CA SER A 42 -12.94 6.03 -26.60
C SER A 42 -13.95 6.78 -25.75
N SER A 43 -14.94 6.05 -25.25
CA SER A 43 -15.86 6.50 -24.18
C SER A 43 -15.43 5.99 -22.80
N ASP A 44 -14.33 5.24 -22.69
CA ASP A 44 -13.85 4.73 -21.42
C ASP A 44 -13.26 5.86 -20.56
N ALA A 45 -13.98 6.17 -19.47
CA ALA A 45 -13.58 7.25 -18.55
C ALA A 45 -12.23 6.99 -17.86
N SER A 46 -11.83 5.72 -17.67
CA SER A 46 -10.56 5.37 -17.04
C SER A 46 -9.40 5.62 -18.00
N ALA A 47 -9.56 5.26 -19.28
CA ALA A 47 -8.56 5.51 -20.32
C ALA A 47 -8.37 7.02 -20.60
N ILE A 48 -9.49 7.78 -20.63
CA ILE A 48 -9.42 9.25 -20.80
C ILE A 48 -8.66 9.90 -19.62
N LYS A 49 -8.88 9.42 -18.40
CA LYS A 49 -8.19 9.90 -17.19
C LYS A 49 -6.73 9.46 -17.10
N ALA A 50 -6.38 8.31 -17.69
CA ALA A 50 -5.02 7.80 -17.71
C ALA A 50 -4.11 8.60 -18.66
N LEU A 51 -4.69 9.30 -19.63
CA LEU A 51 -3.95 10.19 -20.53
C LEU A 51 -3.68 11.54 -19.86
N LYS A 52 -2.42 11.96 -19.91
CA LYS A 52 -1.97 13.26 -19.43
C LYS A 52 -1.38 14.05 -20.59
N GLU A 53 -1.69 15.33 -20.66
CA GLU A 53 -1.07 16.24 -21.61
C GLU A 53 0.02 17.05 -20.89
N ILE A 54 1.25 16.90 -21.34
CA ILE A 54 2.41 17.62 -20.79
C ILE A 54 3.14 18.24 -21.98
N ASP A 55 3.29 19.55 -21.96
CA ASP A 55 3.96 20.33 -23.02
C ASP A 55 3.38 20.05 -24.43
N GLY A 56 2.06 19.85 -24.53
CA GLY A 56 1.36 19.54 -25.79
C GLY A 56 1.57 18.12 -26.31
N GLN A 57 2.15 17.24 -25.51
CA GLN A 57 2.34 15.83 -25.83
C GLN A 57 1.55 14.95 -24.85
N GLN A 58 0.98 13.85 -25.37
CA GLN A 58 0.22 12.92 -24.55
C GLN A 58 1.12 11.84 -23.93
N TYR A 59 0.92 11.62 -22.64
CA TYR A 59 1.62 10.64 -21.82
C TYR A 59 0.63 9.69 -21.15
N VAL A 60 1.12 8.50 -20.82
CA VAL A 60 0.42 7.53 -19.94
C VAL A 60 1.34 7.17 -18.79
N ASP A 61 0.77 7.11 -17.57
CA ASP A 61 1.49 6.63 -16.40
C ASP A 61 1.77 5.13 -16.55
N ALA A 62 2.95 4.67 -16.09
CA ALA A 62 3.32 3.27 -16.14
C ALA A 62 4.32 2.89 -15.06
N PHE A 63 4.33 1.60 -14.70
CA PHE A 63 5.45 0.92 -14.07
C PHE A 63 6.32 0.31 -15.17
N VAL A 64 7.62 0.43 -15.07
CA VAL A 64 8.56 -0.15 -16.01
C VAL A 64 9.59 -0.97 -15.25
N ARG A 65 9.80 -2.21 -15.68
CA ARG A 65 10.88 -3.08 -15.21
C ARG A 65 11.98 -3.11 -16.26
N VAL A 66 13.23 -2.98 -15.83
CA VAL A 66 14.40 -2.99 -16.71
C VAL A 66 15.37 -4.11 -16.34
N SER A 67 16.14 -4.54 -17.33
CA SER A 67 17.19 -5.54 -17.15
C SER A 67 18.47 -4.94 -16.56
N ASP A 68 18.71 -3.65 -16.81
CA ASP A 68 19.91 -2.90 -16.39
C ASP A 68 19.53 -1.46 -16.03
N VAL A 69 19.53 -1.18 -14.74
CA VAL A 69 19.13 0.15 -14.18
C VAL A 69 20.10 1.25 -14.64
N SER A 70 21.38 0.94 -14.87
CA SER A 70 22.37 1.93 -15.33
C SER A 70 22.08 2.51 -16.72
N LYS A 71 21.16 1.89 -17.47
CA LYS A 71 20.74 2.29 -18.82
C LYS A 71 19.38 2.98 -18.86
N ILE A 72 18.85 3.43 -17.72
CA ILE A 72 17.57 4.15 -17.67
C ILE A 72 17.59 5.41 -18.54
N SER A 73 18.72 6.11 -18.61
CA SER A 73 18.91 7.31 -19.46
C SER A 73 18.63 7.07 -20.96
N GLU A 74 18.76 5.84 -21.44
CA GLU A 74 18.38 5.48 -22.81
C GLU A 74 16.86 5.64 -23.05
N LEU A 75 16.05 5.39 -22.01
CA LEU A 75 14.60 5.55 -22.06
C LEU A 75 14.19 7.02 -21.91
N GLU A 76 14.91 7.80 -21.12
CA GLU A 76 14.70 9.25 -21.04
C GLU A 76 14.97 9.93 -22.39
N ALA A 77 15.96 9.45 -23.15
CA ALA A 77 16.22 9.91 -24.50
C ALA A 77 15.03 9.64 -25.46
N LEU A 78 14.13 8.72 -25.14
CA LEU A 78 12.86 8.49 -25.84
C LEU A 78 11.71 9.39 -25.35
N GLY A 79 11.98 10.27 -24.39
CA GLY A 79 11.00 11.19 -23.79
C GLY A 79 10.26 10.59 -22.57
N VAL A 80 10.71 9.49 -22.02
CA VAL A 80 10.18 8.93 -20.77
C VAL A 80 10.53 9.87 -19.62
N LYS A 81 9.53 10.22 -18.80
CA LYS A 81 9.71 11.02 -17.57
C LYS A 81 9.65 10.06 -16.37
N ILE A 82 10.78 9.86 -15.71
CA ILE A 82 10.90 8.94 -14.57
C ILE A 82 10.47 9.67 -13.30
N ASN A 83 9.69 8.99 -12.44
CA ASN A 83 9.20 9.59 -11.20
C ASN A 83 9.88 8.95 -9.96
N CYS A 84 9.93 7.62 -9.87
CA CYS A 84 10.48 6.90 -8.72
C CYS A 84 11.15 5.61 -9.19
N VAL A 85 12.35 5.33 -8.70
CA VAL A 85 13.08 4.08 -8.99
C VAL A 85 13.19 3.25 -7.72
N ALA A 86 12.89 1.95 -7.82
CA ALA A 86 13.03 0.99 -6.74
C ALA A 86 13.55 -0.35 -7.30
N GLY A 87 14.83 -0.64 -7.08
CA GLY A 87 15.50 -1.81 -7.63
C GLY A 87 15.48 -1.82 -9.18
N ASP A 88 15.00 -2.89 -9.78
CA ASP A 88 14.88 -3.06 -11.25
C ASP A 88 13.59 -2.45 -11.84
N CYS A 89 12.76 -1.79 -11.02
CA CYS A 89 11.49 -1.20 -11.42
C CYS A 89 11.48 0.31 -11.17
N PHE A 90 10.69 1.03 -11.99
CA PHE A 90 10.43 2.45 -11.75
C PHE A 90 9.02 2.85 -12.21
N THR A 91 8.47 3.91 -11.62
CA THR A 91 7.28 4.58 -12.14
C THR A 91 7.69 5.69 -13.11
N ALA A 92 6.95 5.84 -14.20
CA ALA A 92 7.25 6.84 -15.22
C ALA A 92 6.01 7.29 -15.95
N GLN A 93 6.15 8.41 -16.66
CA GLN A 93 5.21 8.86 -17.67
C GLN A 93 5.81 8.58 -19.06
N LEU A 94 5.15 7.69 -19.78
CA LEU A 94 5.60 7.26 -21.10
C LEU A 94 4.91 8.09 -22.18
N PRO A 95 5.65 8.74 -23.10
CA PRO A 95 5.02 9.46 -24.21
C PRO A 95 4.29 8.46 -25.12
N LEU A 96 3.00 8.67 -25.34
CA LEU A 96 2.16 7.77 -26.13
C LEU A 96 2.72 7.58 -27.56
N SER A 97 3.30 8.64 -28.13
CA SER A 97 3.94 8.62 -29.45
C SER A 97 5.20 7.76 -29.53
N ALA A 98 5.89 7.52 -28.41
CA ALA A 98 7.09 6.71 -28.33
C ALA A 98 6.87 5.38 -27.57
N PHE A 99 5.66 5.07 -27.12
CA PHE A 99 5.36 3.91 -26.28
C PHE A 99 5.90 2.61 -26.88
N ASN A 100 5.65 2.35 -28.16
CA ASN A 100 6.16 1.15 -28.84
C ASN A 100 7.68 1.08 -28.87
N LYS A 101 8.37 2.21 -29.04
CA LYS A 101 9.85 2.24 -29.02
C LYS A 101 10.39 1.93 -27.62
N VAL A 102 9.71 2.39 -26.57
CA VAL A 102 10.06 2.06 -25.20
C VAL A 102 9.84 0.55 -24.95
N LEU A 103 8.71 0.00 -25.40
CA LEU A 103 8.37 -1.41 -25.27
C LEU A 103 9.37 -2.33 -26.04
N GLU A 104 9.86 -1.90 -27.21
CA GLU A 104 10.82 -2.61 -28.04
C GLU A 104 12.26 -2.52 -27.51
N SER A 105 12.57 -1.65 -26.56
CA SER A 105 13.90 -1.51 -25.98
C SER A 105 14.36 -2.80 -25.34
N ASP A 106 15.58 -3.27 -25.65
CA ASP A 106 16.17 -4.48 -25.05
C ASP A 106 16.37 -4.35 -23.54
N ASN A 107 16.45 -3.13 -23.02
CA ASN A 107 16.56 -2.87 -21.59
C ASN A 107 15.22 -3.00 -20.86
N VAL A 108 14.08 -2.88 -21.54
CA VAL A 108 12.75 -3.01 -20.92
C VAL A 108 12.38 -4.49 -20.80
N ALA A 109 12.25 -4.97 -19.59
CA ALA A 109 11.82 -6.33 -19.26
C ALA A 109 10.29 -6.45 -19.10
N GLY A 110 9.59 -5.35 -18.79
CA GLY A 110 8.14 -5.34 -18.70
C GLY A 110 7.59 -3.93 -18.45
N ILE A 111 6.35 -3.70 -18.85
CA ILE A 111 5.59 -2.47 -18.59
C ILE A 111 4.22 -2.84 -18.06
N GLU A 112 3.77 -2.19 -17.00
CA GLU A 112 2.42 -2.32 -16.46
C GLU A 112 1.75 -0.96 -16.33
N LEU A 113 0.49 -0.85 -16.77
CA LEU A 113 -0.29 0.37 -16.62
C LEU A 113 -1.04 0.38 -15.29
N PRO A 114 -1.26 1.57 -14.68
CA PRO A 114 -1.88 1.71 -13.38
C PRO A 114 -3.28 1.10 -13.30
N ARG A 115 -3.58 0.42 -12.19
CA ARG A 115 -4.90 -0.13 -11.88
C ARG A 115 -5.65 0.77 -10.91
N LYS A 116 -6.97 0.74 -10.98
CA LYS A 116 -7.83 1.46 -10.03
C LYS A 116 -8.02 0.62 -8.77
N VAL A 117 -7.85 1.23 -7.59
CA VAL A 117 -8.02 0.62 -6.27
C VAL A 117 -9.30 1.09 -5.58
N ARG A 118 -9.79 0.36 -4.54
CA ARG A 118 -11.04 0.60 -3.82
C ARG A 118 -10.86 0.73 -2.31
N LEU A 119 -11.86 1.27 -1.64
CA LEU A 119 -11.88 1.66 -0.22
C LEU A 119 -12.75 0.75 0.67
N LEU A 120 -12.39 0.53 1.98
CA LEU A 120 -13.03 -0.43 2.90
C LEU A 120 -12.89 -0.02 4.40
N ASN A 121 -13.76 -0.47 5.40
CA ASN A 121 -13.90 0.15 6.75
C ASN A 121 -14.18 -0.71 8.02
N ASN A 122 -13.71 -0.52 9.23
CA ASN A 122 -13.91 -0.10 10.68
C ASN A 122 -13.65 -0.99 11.94
N ASN A 123 -13.10 -0.59 13.15
CA ASN A 123 -13.11 -0.53 14.67
C ASN A 123 -12.09 -1.31 15.60
N ALA A 124 -11.44 -0.70 16.63
CA ALA A 124 -10.78 -0.67 17.71
C ALA A 124 -9.75 -1.12 18.77
N ARG A 125 -9.39 -0.22 19.70
CA ARG A 125 -8.22 -0.26 20.59
C ARG A 125 -8.27 -1.23 21.79
N GLU A 126 -9.45 -1.47 22.38
CA GLU A 126 -9.56 -2.25 23.62
C GLU A 126 -9.14 -3.72 23.46
N MET A 127 -9.43 -4.30 22.29
CA MET A 127 -9.19 -5.71 22.02
C MET A 127 -7.74 -6.04 21.63
N THR A 128 -6.91 -5.00 21.45
CA THR A 128 -5.49 -5.12 21.07
C THR A 128 -4.55 -4.80 22.21
N ASN A 129 -5.04 -4.64 23.44
CA ASN A 129 -4.28 -4.15 24.59
C ASN A 129 -3.58 -2.80 24.37
N HIS A 130 -4.00 -2.03 23.35
CA HIS A 130 -3.34 -0.79 22.97
C HIS A 130 -3.46 0.32 24.03
N ASN A 131 -4.52 0.29 24.85
CA ASN A 131 -4.63 1.24 25.95
C ASN A 131 -3.46 1.13 26.96
N ALA A 132 -2.92 -0.08 27.17
CA ALA A 132 -1.72 -0.29 27.99
C ALA A 132 -0.46 0.31 27.31
N THR A 133 -0.36 0.23 25.99
CA THR A 133 0.71 0.87 25.21
C THR A 133 0.70 2.39 25.39
N LEU A 134 -0.47 3.02 25.27
CA LEU A 134 -0.63 4.47 25.45
C LEU A 134 -0.45 4.92 26.92
N ALA A 135 -0.70 4.05 27.88
CA ALA A 135 -0.54 4.36 29.31
C ALA A 135 0.91 4.17 29.80
N GLY A 136 1.66 3.28 29.14
CA GLY A 136 2.95 2.82 29.64
C GLY A 136 2.80 1.83 30.81
N ASN A 137 3.92 1.43 31.43
CA ASN A 137 3.93 0.56 32.59
C ASN A 137 5.12 0.90 33.50
N GLU A 138 4.85 1.55 34.62
CA GLU A 138 5.88 1.99 35.57
C GLU A 138 6.65 0.82 36.19
N GLU A 139 6.03 -0.33 36.42
CA GLU A 139 6.69 -1.51 37.01
C GLU A 139 7.75 -2.09 36.07
N LEU A 140 7.53 -1.97 34.77
CA LEU A 140 8.46 -2.39 33.72
C LEU A 140 9.40 -1.26 33.27
N GLY A 141 9.25 -0.05 33.81
CA GLY A 141 9.99 1.12 33.37
C GLY A 141 9.65 1.61 31.95
N LEU A 142 8.45 1.23 31.47
CA LEU A 142 7.99 1.61 30.14
C LEU A 142 7.18 2.91 30.20
N SER A 143 7.62 3.95 29.48
CA SER A 143 6.85 5.18 29.26
C SER A 143 5.69 4.94 28.29
N PRO A 144 4.71 5.86 28.22
CA PRO A 144 3.70 5.86 27.16
C PRO A 144 4.31 5.89 25.77
N PHE A 145 3.77 5.07 24.84
CA PHE A 145 4.15 5.08 23.43
C PHE A 145 2.94 5.55 22.61
N THR A 146 3.12 6.65 21.89
CA THR A 146 2.04 7.39 21.21
C THR A 146 2.28 7.61 19.72
N GLY A 147 3.34 7.01 19.18
CA GLY A 147 3.83 7.22 17.81
C GLY A 147 4.69 8.48 17.66
N LYS A 148 5.11 9.08 18.77
CA LYS A 148 5.90 10.30 18.77
C LYS A 148 7.25 10.10 18.08
N GLY A 149 7.59 11.00 17.16
CA GLY A 149 8.82 10.90 16.38
C GLY A 149 8.72 10.01 15.15
N VAL A 150 7.57 9.36 14.92
CA VAL A 150 7.30 8.51 13.76
C VAL A 150 6.44 9.27 12.75
N ILE A 151 6.65 9.04 11.46
CA ILE A 151 5.83 9.56 10.37
C ILE A 151 4.78 8.51 10.02
N TYR A 152 3.51 8.90 10.02
CA TYR A 152 2.41 8.10 9.51
C TYR A 152 2.00 8.62 8.13
N GLY A 153 2.13 7.77 7.11
CA GLY A 153 1.74 8.04 5.74
C GLY A 153 0.44 7.31 5.35
N THR A 154 -0.39 7.91 4.50
CA THR A 154 -1.56 7.23 3.90
C THR A 154 -1.86 7.72 2.51
N VAL A 155 -2.48 6.83 1.70
CA VAL A 155 -3.12 7.16 0.43
C VAL A 155 -4.59 6.82 0.54
N ASP A 156 -5.46 7.82 0.42
CA ASP A 156 -6.89 7.63 0.63
C ASP A 156 -7.70 8.75 -0.02
N CYS A 157 -9.03 8.77 0.13
CA CYS A 157 -9.89 9.86 -0.29
C CYS A 157 -10.86 10.29 0.81
N GLY A 158 -11.28 11.56 0.78
CA GLY A 158 -12.16 12.15 1.80
C GLY A 158 -11.44 12.48 3.08
N ILE A 159 -10.20 12.97 3.00
CA ILE A 159 -9.41 13.43 4.14
C ILE A 159 -9.79 14.87 4.48
N ASP A 160 -10.25 15.11 5.70
CA ASP A 160 -10.47 16.45 6.26
C ASP A 160 -9.19 16.97 6.90
N PHE A 161 -8.46 17.83 6.19
CA PHE A 161 -7.18 18.38 6.66
C PHE A 161 -7.33 19.34 7.86
N ASN A 162 -8.56 19.74 8.18
CA ASN A 162 -8.88 20.63 9.29
C ASN A 162 -9.59 19.93 10.46
N HIS A 163 -9.81 18.62 10.39
CA HIS A 163 -10.45 17.89 11.48
C HIS A 163 -9.58 17.96 12.75
N ILE A 164 -10.21 18.20 13.90
CA ILE A 164 -9.51 18.36 15.19
C ILE A 164 -8.59 17.17 15.54
N ASN A 165 -8.89 15.99 15.03
CA ASN A 165 -8.03 14.81 15.18
C ASN A 165 -6.62 14.97 14.57
N PHE A 166 -6.46 15.88 13.62
CA PHE A 166 -5.23 16.09 12.85
C PHE A 166 -4.54 17.42 13.17
N LEU A 167 -4.97 18.06 14.24
CA LEU A 167 -4.38 19.29 14.77
C LEU A 167 -3.66 19.03 16.08
N HIS A 168 -2.67 19.85 16.39
CA HIS A 168 -2.09 19.97 17.72
C HIS A 168 -3.06 20.69 18.67
N ASP A 169 -2.76 20.68 19.97
CA ASP A 169 -3.63 21.31 20.99
C ASP A 169 -3.73 22.83 20.84
N ASP A 170 -2.73 23.46 20.23
CA ASP A 170 -2.71 24.89 19.87
C ASP A 170 -3.47 25.19 18.57
N GLY A 171 -3.99 24.17 17.90
CA GLY A 171 -4.71 24.27 16.64
C GLY A 171 -3.83 24.28 15.40
N SER A 172 -2.49 24.18 15.52
CA SER A 172 -1.60 24.01 14.37
C SER A 172 -1.77 22.64 13.73
N THR A 173 -1.41 22.52 12.43
CA THR A 173 -1.55 21.25 11.71
C THR A 173 -0.47 20.24 12.10
N ARG A 174 -0.84 18.94 12.16
CA ARG A 174 0.10 17.83 12.30
C ARG A 174 0.61 17.29 10.95
N PHE A 175 0.04 17.78 9.85
CA PHE A 175 0.51 17.39 8.51
C PHE A 175 1.87 18.04 8.21
N LEU A 176 2.89 17.23 7.99
CA LEU A 176 4.17 17.66 7.43
C LEU A 176 4.00 18.04 5.97
N SER A 177 3.12 17.33 5.26
CA SER A 177 2.74 17.64 3.88
C SER A 177 1.47 16.92 3.45
N VAL A 178 0.84 17.45 2.40
CA VAL A 178 -0.28 16.84 1.68
C VAL A 178 0.08 16.75 0.21
N TYR A 179 -0.09 15.59 -0.39
CA TYR A 179 0.09 15.34 -1.81
C TYR A 179 -1.25 15.11 -2.50
N LEU A 180 -1.50 15.84 -3.57
CA LEU A 180 -2.71 15.72 -4.40
C LEU A 180 -2.30 15.43 -5.87
N PRO A 181 -2.31 14.16 -6.31
CA PRO A 181 -1.84 13.74 -7.63
C PRO A 181 -2.55 14.41 -8.81
N SER A 182 -3.84 14.71 -8.64
CA SER A 182 -4.67 15.35 -9.69
C SER A 182 -4.71 16.86 -9.60
N ASN A 183 -4.01 17.49 -8.66
CA ASN A 183 -3.95 18.93 -8.45
C ASN A 183 -2.67 19.49 -9.10
N ASN A 184 -2.77 20.66 -9.75
CA ASN A 184 -1.62 21.34 -10.39
C ASN A 184 -1.43 22.77 -9.88
N SER A 185 -2.03 23.15 -8.75
CA SER A 185 -1.97 24.52 -8.22
C SER A 185 -0.93 24.74 -7.13
N GLY A 186 -0.36 23.67 -6.58
CA GLY A 186 0.66 23.71 -5.53
C GLY A 186 2.08 23.56 -6.06
N GLU A 187 3.01 23.44 -5.13
CA GLU A 187 4.43 23.17 -5.43
C GLU A 187 4.61 21.79 -6.06
N LYS A 188 5.66 21.64 -6.85
CA LYS A 188 6.10 20.36 -7.38
C LYS A 188 7.13 19.75 -6.44
N TYR A 189 7.01 18.45 -6.19
CA TYR A 189 8.03 17.73 -5.45
C TYR A 189 9.05 17.14 -6.40
N THR A 190 10.30 17.39 -6.09
CA THR A 190 11.43 16.76 -6.79
C THR A 190 12.00 15.72 -5.84
N GLY A 191 11.65 14.47 -6.04
CA GLY A 191 12.10 13.34 -5.23
C GLY A 191 13.44 12.78 -5.69
N ARG A 192 14.02 11.91 -4.87
CA ARG A 192 15.21 11.14 -5.23
C ARG A 192 14.80 9.99 -6.14
N VAL A 193 15.39 9.92 -7.32
CA VAL A 193 15.34 8.76 -8.20
C VAL A 193 16.73 8.16 -8.26
N GLY A 194 16.89 6.93 -7.83
CA GLY A 194 18.22 6.33 -7.86
C GLY A 194 18.21 4.88 -7.45
N ASN A 195 19.36 4.27 -7.59
CA ASN A 195 19.60 2.89 -7.22
C ASN A 195 20.45 2.88 -5.95
N GLU A 196 19.91 2.39 -4.84
CA GLU A 196 20.65 2.21 -3.60
C GLU A 196 21.91 1.33 -3.82
N ASP A 197 21.85 0.38 -4.75
CA ASP A 197 22.98 -0.50 -5.05
C ASP A 197 24.13 0.21 -5.78
N SER A 198 23.86 1.30 -6.51
CA SER A 198 24.88 2.10 -7.19
C SER A 198 25.31 3.35 -6.41
N GLY A 199 24.52 3.79 -5.43
CA GLY A 199 24.76 5.03 -4.69
C GLY A 199 24.58 6.31 -5.51
N GLU A 200 24.08 6.20 -6.76
CA GLU A 200 23.79 7.33 -7.64
C GLU A 200 22.30 7.67 -7.57
N PHE A 201 21.99 8.89 -7.14
CA PHE A 201 20.64 9.41 -7.06
C PHE A 201 20.48 10.59 -8.00
N GLU A 202 19.51 10.51 -8.87
CA GLU A 202 19.01 11.64 -9.64
C GLU A 202 17.73 12.18 -9.00
N THR A 203 17.30 13.38 -9.38
CA THR A 203 16.05 13.98 -8.91
C THR A 203 15.02 13.96 -10.03
N ALA A 204 13.79 13.55 -9.73
CA ALA A 204 12.67 13.59 -10.65
C ALA A 204 11.47 14.30 -10.03
N GLU A 205 10.71 15.02 -10.87
CA GLU A 205 9.49 15.69 -10.47
C GLU A 205 8.31 14.72 -10.47
N LEU A 206 7.65 14.55 -9.32
CA LEU A 206 6.40 13.78 -9.23
C LEU A 206 5.22 14.58 -9.82
N PRO A 207 4.27 13.91 -10.50
CA PRO A 207 3.06 14.55 -10.99
C PRO A 207 2.17 15.02 -9.83
N GLY A 208 1.35 16.03 -10.04
CA GLY A 208 0.46 16.58 -9.01
C GLY A 208 1.05 17.76 -8.24
N SER A 209 0.53 18.03 -7.05
CA SER A 209 0.94 19.16 -6.21
C SER A 209 1.15 18.73 -4.77
N PHE A 210 2.16 19.32 -4.15
CA PHE A 210 2.51 19.15 -2.73
C PHE A 210 2.24 20.44 -1.98
N PHE A 211 1.73 20.32 -0.77
CA PHE A 211 1.43 21.42 0.14
C PHE A 211 2.16 21.13 1.45
N THR A 212 3.13 21.99 1.79
CA THR A 212 4.05 21.78 2.93
C THR A 212 3.91 22.86 3.99
N THR A 213 3.18 23.94 3.71
CA THR A 213 2.94 24.99 4.71
C THR A 213 1.57 24.79 5.36
N GLU A 214 1.48 25.10 6.65
CA GLU A 214 0.23 25.01 7.41
C GLU A 214 -0.92 25.78 6.76
N GLU A 215 -0.64 27.01 6.29
CA GLU A 215 -1.64 27.85 5.64
C GLU A 215 -2.19 27.19 4.35
N ALA A 216 -1.30 26.66 3.52
CA ALA A 216 -1.69 26.00 2.27
C ALA A 216 -2.48 24.71 2.56
N ILE A 217 -2.05 23.89 3.51
CA ILE A 217 -2.73 22.65 3.90
C ILE A 217 -4.14 22.96 4.43
N LYS A 218 -4.26 23.89 5.36
CA LYS A 218 -5.57 24.29 5.93
C LYS A 218 -6.52 24.87 4.89
N ALA A 219 -5.98 25.59 3.89
CA ALA A 219 -6.77 26.18 2.81
C ALA A 219 -7.38 25.11 1.88
N LEU A 220 -6.80 23.93 1.77
CA LEU A 220 -7.33 22.80 0.99
C LEU A 220 -8.67 22.30 1.54
N LYS A 221 -8.87 22.38 2.86
CA LYS A 221 -10.03 21.84 3.57
C LYS A 221 -10.11 20.31 3.50
N SER A 222 -10.36 19.77 2.30
CA SER A 222 -10.43 18.33 2.00
C SER A 222 -10.07 18.09 0.53
N ASP A 223 -9.60 16.90 0.18
CA ASP A 223 -9.38 16.47 -1.20
C ASP A 223 -10.72 16.23 -1.94
N THR A 224 -11.79 15.85 -1.23
CA THR A 224 -13.14 15.71 -1.78
C THR A 224 -14.22 15.93 -0.73
N SER A 225 -15.37 16.43 -1.18
CA SER A 225 -16.60 16.60 -0.36
C SER A 225 -17.59 15.44 -0.51
N LYS A 226 -17.18 14.31 -1.09
CA LYS A 226 -18.08 13.19 -1.42
C LYS A 226 -17.81 11.94 -0.60
N GLU A 227 -16.73 11.90 0.15
CA GLU A 227 -16.25 10.74 0.89
C GLU A 227 -15.71 11.15 2.25
N SER A 228 -15.70 10.21 3.19
CA SER A 228 -15.13 10.35 4.53
C SER A 228 -14.11 9.26 4.88
N HIS A 229 -13.79 8.40 3.92
CA HIS A 229 -13.00 7.20 4.18
C HIS A 229 -11.61 7.55 4.71
N GLY A 230 -10.88 8.41 4.04
CA GLY A 230 -9.54 8.81 4.45
C GLY A 230 -9.49 9.54 5.80
N SER A 231 -10.51 10.36 6.12
CA SER A 231 -10.63 10.93 7.48
C SER A 231 -10.80 9.83 8.52
N HIS A 232 -11.54 8.77 8.18
CA HIS A 232 -11.81 7.69 9.11
C HIS A 232 -10.59 6.80 9.32
N THR A 233 -9.91 6.36 8.25
CA THR A 233 -8.71 5.54 8.31
C THR A 233 -7.59 6.25 9.04
N MET A 234 -7.30 7.48 8.66
CA MET A 234 -6.27 8.30 9.30
C MET A 234 -6.60 8.59 10.77
N GLY A 235 -7.87 8.91 11.08
CA GLY A 235 -8.32 9.11 12.46
C GLY A 235 -8.25 7.84 13.30
N THR A 236 -8.46 6.66 12.70
CA THR A 236 -8.27 5.37 13.37
C THR A 236 -6.80 5.19 13.77
N ALA A 237 -5.86 5.47 12.89
CA ALA A 237 -4.45 5.36 13.23
C ALA A 237 -3.97 6.47 14.16
N THR A 238 -4.32 7.74 13.90
CA THR A 238 -3.59 8.89 14.44
C THR A 238 -4.48 9.95 15.09
N GLY A 239 -5.78 9.71 15.23
CA GLY A 239 -6.70 10.68 15.83
C GLY A 239 -6.27 11.10 17.23
N ARG A 240 -6.04 12.39 17.43
CA ARG A 240 -5.49 12.92 18.69
C ARG A 240 -6.58 13.32 19.70
N TYR A 241 -7.71 13.83 19.24
CA TYR A 241 -8.73 14.33 20.11
C TYR A 241 -9.35 13.24 21.00
N ASN A 242 -9.20 13.40 22.32
CA ASN A 242 -9.62 12.39 23.29
C ASN A 242 -11.09 12.54 23.69
N ASN A 243 -11.99 12.01 22.86
CA ASN A 243 -13.41 11.89 23.14
C ASN A 243 -13.87 10.43 23.33
N GLY A 244 -12.94 9.53 23.63
CA GLY A 244 -13.15 8.08 23.67
C GLY A 244 -12.85 7.36 22.36
N TYR A 245 -12.61 8.08 21.28
CA TYR A 245 -12.31 7.56 19.93
C TYR A 245 -10.92 7.99 19.41
N GLN A 246 -9.99 8.23 20.31
CA GLN A 246 -8.59 8.53 19.98
C GLN A 246 -7.94 7.40 19.19
N GLY A 247 -7.04 7.71 18.26
CA GLY A 247 -6.30 6.76 17.41
C GLY A 247 -5.24 5.95 18.16
N PHE A 248 -4.56 5.08 17.43
CA PHE A 248 -3.51 4.20 17.93
C PHE A 248 -2.16 4.92 18.11
N ALA A 249 -1.84 5.90 17.28
CA ALA A 249 -0.61 6.71 17.33
C ALA A 249 -0.93 8.22 17.35
N PRO A 250 -1.53 8.73 18.45
CA PRO A 250 -2.06 10.09 18.48
C PRO A 250 -1.01 11.20 18.37
N ASP A 251 0.26 10.93 18.57
CA ASP A 251 1.36 11.89 18.46
C ASP A 251 2.28 11.67 17.25
N ALA A 252 1.91 10.76 16.32
CA ALA A 252 2.60 10.63 15.05
C ALA A 252 2.40 11.87 14.18
N ASP A 253 3.42 12.26 13.41
CA ASP A 253 3.31 13.29 12.38
C ASP A 253 2.75 12.70 11.08
N LEU A 254 2.07 13.51 10.27
CA LEU A 254 1.20 13.04 9.21
C LEU A 254 1.72 13.44 7.83
N ILE A 255 1.71 12.49 6.89
CA ILE A 255 1.78 12.76 5.46
C ILE A 255 0.57 12.10 4.80
N ALA A 256 -0.21 12.87 4.04
CA ALA A 256 -1.40 12.38 3.37
C ALA A 256 -1.31 12.54 1.86
N CYS A 257 -1.71 11.52 1.13
CA CYS A 257 -2.08 11.62 -0.27
C CYS A 257 -3.60 11.52 -0.38
N GLY A 258 -4.24 12.60 -0.83
CA GLY A 258 -5.68 12.69 -1.03
C GLY A 258 -6.03 12.59 -2.51
N THR A 259 -6.83 11.59 -2.92
CA THR A 259 -7.26 11.47 -4.30
C THR A 259 -8.50 10.60 -4.47
N ILE A 260 -9.45 11.05 -5.30
CA ILE A 260 -10.59 10.23 -5.73
C ILE A 260 -10.14 9.22 -6.80
N ASP A 261 -9.13 9.53 -7.59
CA ASP A 261 -8.60 8.68 -8.65
C ASP A 261 -7.45 7.81 -8.09
N LEU A 262 -7.81 6.90 -7.18
CA LEU A 262 -6.88 5.94 -6.62
C LEU A 262 -6.36 5.01 -7.72
N SER A 263 -5.05 5.01 -7.91
CA SER A 263 -4.33 4.07 -8.78
C SER A 263 -3.10 3.56 -8.04
N ASP A 264 -2.68 2.34 -8.36
CA ASP A 264 -1.46 1.74 -7.82
C ASP A 264 -0.20 2.57 -8.14
N PHE A 265 -0.17 3.26 -9.29
CA PHE A 265 0.87 4.22 -9.65
C PHE A 265 0.98 5.38 -8.63
N ASN A 266 -0.12 6.04 -8.30
CA ASN A 266 -0.13 7.12 -7.30
C ASN A 266 0.21 6.60 -5.90
N ILE A 267 -0.19 5.36 -5.58
CA ILE A 267 0.12 4.71 -4.32
C ILE A 267 1.62 4.52 -4.16
N VAL A 268 2.28 3.91 -5.15
CA VAL A 268 3.73 3.67 -5.10
C VAL A 268 4.50 4.98 -5.04
N ASN A 269 4.13 6.00 -5.83
CA ASN A 269 4.75 7.32 -5.75
C ASN A 269 4.59 7.95 -4.37
N THR A 270 3.43 7.76 -3.71
CA THR A 270 3.22 8.27 -2.35
C THR A 270 4.06 7.52 -1.32
N VAL A 271 4.13 6.19 -1.42
CA VAL A 271 4.99 5.38 -0.52
C VAL A 271 6.43 5.84 -0.63
N ALA A 272 6.94 5.99 -1.86
CA ALA A 272 8.29 6.51 -2.11
C ALA A 272 8.50 7.90 -1.51
N TYR A 273 7.56 8.83 -1.73
CA TYR A 273 7.60 10.16 -1.16
C TYR A 273 7.64 10.16 0.37
N VAL A 274 6.78 9.35 1.03
CA VAL A 274 6.75 9.28 2.49
C VAL A 274 8.10 8.81 3.03
N PHE A 275 8.69 7.80 2.41
CA PHE A 275 9.99 7.27 2.87
C PHE A 275 11.16 8.20 2.55
N ASP A 276 11.12 8.91 1.42
CA ASP A 276 12.10 9.94 1.09
C ASP A 276 12.07 11.08 2.13
N ARG A 277 10.87 11.57 2.47
CA ARG A 277 10.69 12.56 3.54
C ARG A 277 11.13 12.06 4.91
N ALA A 278 10.86 10.78 5.21
CA ALA A 278 11.28 10.16 6.45
C ALA A 278 12.82 10.09 6.56
N GLU A 279 13.50 9.74 5.46
CA GLU A 279 14.95 9.70 5.38
C GLU A 279 15.58 11.09 5.53
N GLU A 280 15.05 12.11 4.82
CA GLU A 280 15.49 13.50 4.99
C GLU A 280 15.39 14.00 6.44
N LEU A 281 14.33 13.57 7.14
CA LEU A 281 14.10 13.93 8.55
C LEU A 281 14.81 12.99 9.53
N SER A 282 15.47 11.93 9.04
CA SER A 282 16.09 10.87 9.86
C SER A 282 15.11 10.27 10.86
N ARG A 283 13.91 9.90 10.38
CA ARG A 283 12.80 9.38 11.19
C ARG A 283 12.23 8.10 10.60
N PRO A 284 11.76 7.16 11.41
CA PRO A 284 11.03 6.01 10.90
C PRO A 284 9.65 6.43 10.36
N ALA A 285 9.13 5.63 9.43
CA ALA A 285 7.81 5.84 8.88
C ALA A 285 7.04 4.53 8.71
N VAL A 286 5.72 4.61 8.91
CA VAL A 286 4.77 3.56 8.54
C VAL A 286 3.73 4.13 7.59
N VAL A 287 3.49 3.42 6.47
CA VAL A 287 2.46 3.77 5.50
C VAL A 287 1.30 2.78 5.61
N SER A 288 0.08 3.31 5.68
CA SER A 288 -1.15 2.52 5.72
C SER A 288 -1.93 2.66 4.41
N LEU A 289 -2.16 1.54 3.74
CA LEU A 289 -2.87 1.44 2.48
C LEU A 289 -4.19 0.68 2.70
N SER A 290 -5.28 1.45 2.90
CA SER A 290 -6.61 0.91 3.13
C SER A 290 -7.38 0.68 1.82
N LEU A 291 -6.75 -0.02 0.87
CA LEU A 291 -7.18 -0.13 -0.52
C LEU A 291 -6.57 -1.38 -1.18
N GLY A 292 -7.04 -1.74 -2.38
CA GLY A 292 -6.53 -2.87 -3.13
C GLY A 292 -7.43 -3.25 -4.32
N PHE A 293 -7.06 -4.33 -5.03
CA PHE A 293 -7.78 -4.93 -6.16
C PHE A 293 -7.53 -6.44 -6.19
N ASN A 294 -8.42 -7.20 -6.89
CA ASN A 294 -8.38 -8.67 -6.91
C ASN A 294 -7.92 -9.27 -8.23
N VAL A 295 -7.65 -8.48 -9.27
CA VAL A 295 -7.07 -8.98 -10.52
C VAL A 295 -5.55 -8.86 -10.47
N GLY A 296 -4.85 -9.82 -11.08
CA GLY A 296 -3.39 -9.92 -11.05
C GLY A 296 -2.91 -11.29 -10.56
N MET A 297 -1.61 -11.46 -10.45
CA MET A 297 -0.98 -12.78 -10.26
C MET A 297 -1.08 -13.35 -8.84
N HIS A 298 -1.46 -12.59 -7.84
CA HIS A 298 -1.53 -13.00 -6.43
C HIS A 298 -0.28 -13.72 -5.87
N ASN A 299 0.90 -13.44 -6.46
CA ASN A 299 2.19 -13.99 -6.02
C ASN A 299 3.15 -12.93 -5.46
N GLY A 300 2.75 -11.65 -5.47
CA GLY A 300 3.59 -10.53 -5.06
C GLY A 300 4.59 -10.07 -6.14
N ASN A 301 4.50 -10.60 -7.35
CA ASN A 301 5.34 -10.21 -8.48
C ASN A 301 4.72 -9.11 -9.35
N ASP A 302 3.50 -8.67 -9.06
CA ASP A 302 2.93 -7.47 -9.66
C ASP A 302 3.85 -6.27 -9.41
N PHE A 303 3.94 -5.36 -10.39
CA PHE A 303 4.89 -4.24 -10.32
C PHE A 303 4.71 -3.38 -9.06
N SER A 304 3.47 -3.08 -8.69
CA SER A 304 3.19 -2.28 -7.47
C SER A 304 3.64 -3.00 -6.19
N ALA A 305 3.37 -4.30 -6.05
CA ALA A 305 3.80 -5.10 -4.90
C ALA A 305 5.33 -5.18 -4.82
N ARG A 306 6.00 -5.45 -5.95
CA ARG A 306 7.47 -5.50 -6.03
C ARG A 306 8.13 -4.17 -5.67
N MET A 307 7.59 -3.04 -6.17
CA MET A 307 8.13 -1.72 -5.85
C MET A 307 7.93 -1.39 -4.37
N ILE A 308 6.76 -1.68 -3.79
CA ILE A 308 6.52 -1.51 -2.36
C ILE A 308 7.51 -2.34 -1.54
N ASP A 309 7.74 -3.60 -1.92
CA ASP A 309 8.71 -4.47 -1.25
C ASP A 309 10.14 -3.91 -1.28
N LYS A 310 10.53 -3.28 -2.40
CA LYS A 310 11.86 -2.64 -2.53
C LYS A 310 11.99 -1.32 -1.77
N LEU A 311 10.88 -0.62 -1.56
CA LEU A 311 10.86 0.63 -0.79
C LEU A 311 10.86 0.39 0.73
N THR A 312 10.50 -0.82 1.18
CA THR A 312 10.47 -1.17 2.61
C THR A 312 11.84 -1.61 3.14
N GLY A 313 12.06 -1.43 4.43
CA GLY A 313 13.31 -1.80 5.09
C GLY A 313 13.32 -1.40 6.56
N PRO A 314 14.48 -1.32 7.22
CA PRO A 314 14.59 -0.83 8.58
C PRO A 314 13.96 0.57 8.71
N GLY A 315 13.03 0.72 9.65
CA GLY A 315 12.28 1.96 9.87
C GLY A 315 11.31 2.36 8.75
N LYS A 316 11.13 1.53 7.72
CA LYS A 316 10.25 1.80 6.56
C LYS A 316 9.26 0.64 6.38
N VAL A 317 8.03 0.80 6.85
CA VAL A 317 7.02 -0.26 6.92
C VAL A 317 5.77 0.12 6.14
N VAL A 318 5.20 -0.83 5.37
CA VAL A 318 3.93 -0.66 4.67
C VAL A 318 2.93 -1.71 5.16
N CYS A 319 1.77 -1.23 5.63
CA CYS A 319 0.62 -2.05 5.96
C CYS A 319 -0.42 -1.94 4.84
N ILE A 320 -0.99 -3.06 4.40
CA ILE A 320 -1.99 -3.10 3.33
C ILE A 320 -3.20 -3.90 3.82
N SER A 321 -4.41 -3.38 3.58
CA SER A 321 -5.65 -4.10 3.90
C SER A 321 -5.77 -5.38 3.07
N ALA A 322 -6.19 -6.48 3.71
CA ALA A 322 -6.30 -7.79 3.05
C ALA A 322 -7.36 -7.86 1.94
N GLY A 323 -8.38 -7.01 2.01
CA GLY A 323 -9.56 -7.06 1.14
C GLY A 323 -10.83 -7.44 1.92
N ASN A 324 -12.01 -7.32 1.27
CA ASN A 324 -13.29 -7.64 1.93
C ASN A 324 -14.13 -8.65 1.17
N GLU A 325 -13.49 -9.48 0.42
CA GLU A 325 -14.08 -10.51 -0.44
C GLU A 325 -14.08 -11.89 0.24
N GLY A 326 -13.78 -11.95 1.56
CA GLY A 326 -13.63 -13.22 2.30
C GLY A 326 -14.86 -14.12 2.37
N ASN A 327 -16.03 -13.63 1.98
CA ASN A 327 -17.26 -14.42 1.76
C ASN A 327 -17.83 -14.29 0.35
N ASP A 328 -17.15 -13.59 -0.54
CA ASP A 328 -17.47 -13.55 -1.95
C ASP A 328 -16.68 -14.65 -2.67
N ARG A 329 -17.25 -15.16 -3.74
CA ARG A 329 -16.62 -16.24 -4.52
C ARG A 329 -15.87 -15.65 -5.68
N VAL A 330 -14.81 -14.90 -5.35
CA VAL A 330 -14.04 -14.14 -6.34
C VAL A 330 -12.94 -14.94 -7.02
N HIS A 331 -12.65 -16.12 -6.49
CA HIS A 331 -11.60 -17.00 -6.98
C HIS A 331 -12.18 -18.34 -7.47
N LEU A 332 -11.51 -18.98 -8.44
CA LEU A 332 -11.80 -20.32 -8.93
C LEU A 332 -10.51 -20.99 -9.42
N ALA A 333 -10.17 -22.10 -8.79
CA ALA A 333 -9.12 -23.01 -9.25
C ALA A 333 -9.73 -24.16 -10.04
N HIS A 334 -9.05 -24.61 -11.14
CA HIS A 334 -9.49 -25.73 -11.95
C HIS A 334 -8.34 -26.50 -12.56
N THR A 335 -8.42 -27.84 -12.54
CA THR A 335 -7.53 -28.72 -13.29
C THR A 335 -8.29 -29.29 -14.47
N PHE A 336 -7.82 -29.09 -15.68
CA PHE A 336 -8.47 -29.57 -16.90
C PHE A 336 -8.27 -31.08 -17.06
N ALA A 337 -9.34 -31.77 -17.47
CA ALA A 337 -9.31 -33.21 -17.73
C ALA A 337 -10.34 -33.61 -18.79
N ASP A 338 -10.03 -34.65 -19.54
CA ASP A 338 -10.93 -35.31 -20.52
C ASP A 338 -11.49 -34.34 -21.59
N GLY A 339 -10.83 -33.22 -21.85
CA GLY A 339 -11.28 -32.19 -22.79
C GLY A 339 -12.60 -31.52 -22.36
N VAL A 340 -12.98 -31.59 -21.08
CA VAL A 340 -14.22 -30.99 -20.54
C VAL A 340 -13.99 -29.51 -20.24
N PRO A 341 -14.76 -28.57 -20.87
CA PRO A 341 -14.62 -27.16 -20.59
C PRO A 341 -15.08 -26.81 -19.17
N LEU A 342 -14.31 -25.94 -18.50
CA LEU A 342 -14.80 -25.22 -17.33
C LEU A 342 -15.90 -24.24 -17.76
N LYS A 343 -16.98 -24.15 -16.98
CA LYS A 343 -18.04 -23.17 -17.14
C LYS A 343 -18.40 -22.57 -15.79
N THR A 344 -18.47 -21.25 -15.73
CA THR A 344 -18.90 -20.53 -14.52
C THR A 344 -19.77 -19.35 -14.89
N VAL A 345 -20.78 -19.05 -14.08
CA VAL A 345 -21.65 -17.88 -14.21
C VAL A 345 -21.01 -16.72 -13.47
N VAL A 346 -20.90 -15.61 -14.13
CA VAL A 346 -20.42 -14.36 -13.54
C VAL A 346 -21.61 -13.60 -12.97
N GLN A 347 -21.64 -13.45 -11.65
CA GLN A 347 -22.70 -12.70 -10.96
C GLN A 347 -22.30 -11.24 -10.78
N SER A 348 -23.28 -10.36 -10.99
CA SER A 348 -23.13 -8.91 -10.77
C SER A 348 -24.30 -8.39 -9.96
N SER A 349 -24.06 -7.36 -9.16
CA SER A 349 -25.10 -6.66 -8.39
C SER A 349 -26.17 -5.98 -9.30
N SER A 350 -25.84 -5.73 -10.57
CA SER A 350 -26.74 -5.11 -11.54
C SER A 350 -26.53 -5.67 -12.95
N LEU A 351 -27.59 -6.22 -13.53
CA LEU A 351 -27.57 -6.66 -14.93
C LEU A 351 -27.70 -5.48 -15.92
N SER A 352 -28.29 -4.36 -15.51
CA SER A 352 -28.42 -3.15 -16.33
C SER A 352 -27.17 -2.26 -16.29
N ALA A 353 -26.31 -2.45 -15.30
CA ALA A 353 -25.02 -1.80 -15.16
C ALA A 353 -23.92 -2.86 -14.91
N PHE A 354 -23.93 -3.90 -15.72
CA PHE A 354 -22.97 -4.99 -15.65
C PHE A 354 -21.56 -4.46 -15.95
N LYS A 355 -20.65 -4.63 -15.03
CA LYS A 355 -19.27 -4.17 -15.17
C LYS A 355 -18.35 -5.00 -14.32
N GLY A 356 -17.23 -5.44 -14.90
CA GLY A 356 -16.16 -6.08 -14.13
C GLY A 356 -15.08 -6.67 -15.03
N TYR A 357 -14.14 -7.30 -14.36
CA TYR A 357 -12.95 -7.88 -14.95
C TYR A 357 -12.79 -9.31 -14.46
N ILE A 358 -12.19 -10.16 -15.30
CA ILE A 358 -11.74 -11.50 -14.93
C ILE A 358 -10.32 -11.65 -15.44
N ASP A 359 -9.46 -12.16 -14.59
CA ASP A 359 -8.08 -12.46 -14.90
C ASP A 359 -7.82 -13.94 -14.61
N MET A 360 -7.22 -14.66 -15.54
CA MET A 360 -6.97 -16.09 -15.38
C MET A 360 -5.60 -16.47 -15.91
N TYR A 361 -4.97 -17.38 -15.20
CA TYR A 361 -3.60 -17.86 -15.44
C TYR A 361 -3.55 -19.38 -15.51
N SER A 362 -2.75 -19.94 -16.42
CA SER A 362 -2.51 -21.39 -16.54
C SER A 362 -1.09 -21.66 -17.01
N GLN A 363 -0.50 -22.75 -16.52
CA GLN A 363 0.81 -23.22 -17.03
C GLN A 363 0.70 -23.88 -18.40
N GLY A 364 -0.45 -24.49 -18.72
CA GLY A 364 -0.73 -25.06 -20.04
C GLY A 364 -1.56 -24.12 -20.92
N ASP A 365 -1.61 -24.40 -22.21
CA ASP A 365 -2.41 -23.62 -23.16
C ASP A 365 -3.86 -23.55 -22.74
N ILE A 366 -4.41 -22.34 -22.73
CA ILE A 366 -5.84 -22.06 -22.44
C ILE A 366 -6.48 -21.23 -23.55
N LYS A 367 -7.77 -21.39 -23.68
CA LYS A 367 -8.62 -20.49 -24.46
C LYS A 367 -9.94 -20.23 -23.74
N ALA A 368 -10.41 -19.00 -23.80
CA ALA A 368 -11.61 -18.59 -23.09
C ALA A 368 -12.58 -17.81 -24.01
N ARG A 369 -13.86 -17.90 -23.73
CA ARG A 369 -14.90 -17.07 -24.35
C ARG A 369 -15.94 -16.66 -23.32
N LEU A 370 -16.63 -15.56 -23.64
CA LEU A 370 -17.76 -15.08 -22.88
C LEU A 370 -19.04 -15.41 -23.65
N ALA A 371 -20.05 -15.93 -22.95
CA ALA A 371 -21.33 -16.25 -23.51
C ALA A 371 -22.49 -15.75 -22.66
N VAL A 372 -23.68 -15.62 -23.23
CA VAL A 372 -24.90 -15.29 -22.50
C VAL A 372 -25.93 -16.42 -22.70
N THR A 373 -26.51 -16.87 -21.59
CA THR A 373 -27.51 -17.95 -21.59
C THR A 373 -28.65 -17.66 -20.62
N SER A 374 -29.84 -18.15 -20.91
CA SER A 374 -30.98 -18.10 -19.99
C SER A 374 -31.23 -19.43 -19.25
N SER A 375 -30.61 -20.52 -19.69
CA SER A 375 -30.87 -21.88 -19.18
C SER A 375 -29.66 -22.71 -18.85
N GLY A 376 -28.45 -22.18 -19.06
CA GLY A 376 -27.19 -22.91 -18.86
C GLY A 376 -26.89 -23.95 -19.99
N GLN A 377 -27.82 -24.21 -20.88
CA GLN A 377 -27.64 -25.21 -21.93
C GLN A 377 -27.60 -24.59 -23.34
N LEU A 378 -28.44 -23.62 -23.60
CA LEU A 378 -28.52 -22.95 -24.89
C LEU A 378 -27.99 -21.51 -24.78
N TYR A 379 -26.89 -21.22 -25.48
CA TYR A 379 -26.32 -19.86 -25.51
C TYR A 379 -27.10 -18.99 -26.49
N MET A 380 -27.58 -17.85 -25.99
CA MET A 380 -28.27 -16.83 -26.82
C MET A 380 -27.26 -16.10 -27.71
N ALA A 381 -26.03 -15.92 -27.22
CA ALA A 381 -24.93 -15.33 -27.94
C ALA A 381 -23.59 -15.70 -27.24
N SER A 382 -22.52 -15.71 -28.01
CA SER A 382 -21.15 -15.87 -27.46
C SER A 382 -20.13 -15.13 -28.31
N THR A 383 -18.98 -14.80 -27.68
CA THR A 383 -17.77 -14.40 -28.43
C THR A 383 -17.15 -15.62 -29.13
N GLU A 384 -16.19 -15.39 -29.98
CA GLU A 384 -15.21 -16.39 -30.35
C GLU A 384 -14.31 -16.73 -29.15
N TYR A 385 -13.48 -17.76 -29.26
CA TYR A 385 -12.45 -18.03 -28.26
C TYR A 385 -11.29 -17.07 -28.42
N CYS A 386 -10.90 -16.42 -27.31
CA CYS A 386 -9.62 -15.77 -27.16
C CYS A 386 -8.59 -16.85 -26.82
N SER A 387 -7.47 -16.87 -27.49
CA SER A 387 -6.42 -17.87 -27.38
C SER A 387 -5.10 -17.36 -27.98
N LYS A 388 -4.05 -18.16 -27.93
CA LYS A 388 -2.77 -17.87 -28.59
C LYS A 388 -2.93 -17.54 -30.08
N ASP A 389 -3.81 -18.27 -30.80
CA ASP A 389 -4.04 -18.07 -32.23
C ASP A 389 -4.99 -16.91 -32.54
N ASN A 390 -5.80 -16.47 -31.56
CA ASN A 390 -6.74 -15.36 -31.65
C ASN A 390 -6.63 -14.51 -30.38
N PRO A 391 -5.54 -13.75 -30.21
CA PRO A 391 -5.15 -13.18 -28.92
C PRO A 391 -5.98 -11.96 -28.47
N THR A 392 -6.79 -11.38 -29.37
CA THR A 392 -7.57 -10.20 -29.03
C THR A 392 -8.97 -10.27 -29.62
N ILE A 393 -9.99 -10.12 -28.79
CA ILE A 393 -11.39 -9.99 -29.18
C ILE A 393 -11.92 -8.68 -28.65
N GLU A 394 -12.44 -7.85 -29.52
CA GLU A 394 -13.07 -6.58 -29.16
C GLU A 394 -14.47 -6.49 -29.76
N LEU A 395 -15.47 -6.29 -28.91
CA LEU A 395 -16.87 -6.15 -29.28
C LEU A 395 -17.45 -4.88 -28.63
N PRO A 396 -17.26 -3.71 -29.23
CA PRO A 396 -17.66 -2.42 -28.61
C PRO A 396 -19.17 -2.26 -28.49
N GLU A 397 -19.96 -3.05 -29.26
CA GLU A 397 -21.43 -3.08 -29.18
C GLU A 397 -21.96 -4.34 -28.46
N GLY A 398 -21.05 -5.19 -27.96
CA GLY A 398 -21.34 -6.43 -27.25
C GLY A 398 -21.89 -7.56 -28.18
N LEU A 399 -22.81 -8.36 -27.65
CA LEU A 399 -23.39 -9.52 -28.31
C LEU A 399 -24.86 -9.22 -28.66
N LYS A 400 -25.20 -9.20 -29.94
CA LYS A 400 -26.51 -8.71 -30.50
C LYS A 400 -27.74 -9.11 -29.71
N SER A 401 -27.84 -10.36 -29.28
CA SER A 401 -29.03 -10.90 -28.62
C SER A 401 -28.91 -11.03 -27.09
N GLY A 402 -27.72 -10.90 -26.49
CA GLY A 402 -27.51 -11.21 -25.09
C GLY A 402 -26.90 -10.08 -24.26
N PHE A 403 -26.11 -9.21 -24.87
CA PHE A 403 -25.36 -8.16 -24.17
C PHE A 403 -25.23 -6.91 -25.04
N SER A 404 -25.40 -5.73 -24.47
CA SER A 404 -25.09 -4.46 -25.14
C SER A 404 -24.05 -3.69 -24.29
N GLY A 405 -23.04 -3.22 -24.94
CA GLY A 405 -21.91 -2.54 -24.29
C GLY A 405 -20.59 -3.09 -24.81
N ASN A 406 -19.51 -2.86 -24.09
CA ASN A 406 -18.18 -3.26 -24.51
C ASN A 406 -17.78 -4.62 -23.88
N ILE A 407 -17.25 -5.51 -24.70
CA ILE A 407 -16.60 -6.77 -24.26
C ILE A 407 -15.23 -6.83 -24.92
N SER A 408 -14.21 -7.07 -24.14
CA SER A 408 -12.87 -7.36 -24.65
C SER A 408 -12.23 -8.54 -23.94
N LEU A 409 -11.55 -9.40 -24.69
CA LEU A 409 -10.75 -10.49 -24.19
C LEU A 409 -9.34 -10.34 -24.77
N THR A 410 -8.31 -10.53 -23.95
CA THR A 410 -6.92 -10.43 -24.37
C THR A 410 -6.13 -11.63 -23.82
N TYR A 411 -5.44 -12.34 -24.71
CA TYR A 411 -4.50 -13.39 -24.35
C TYR A 411 -3.08 -12.86 -24.43
N VAL A 412 -2.25 -13.21 -23.45
CA VAL A 412 -0.81 -12.97 -23.45
C VAL A 412 -0.07 -14.19 -22.90
N GLU A 413 1.18 -14.35 -23.31
CA GLU A 413 2.12 -15.25 -22.62
C GLU A 413 2.71 -14.48 -21.43
N ASN A 414 2.43 -14.95 -20.22
CA ASN A 414 2.93 -14.37 -18.98
C ASN A 414 4.21 -15.11 -18.57
N THR A 415 5.28 -14.37 -18.31
CA THR A 415 6.59 -14.96 -18.00
C THR A 415 6.64 -15.68 -16.66
N ASP A 416 5.77 -15.29 -15.72
CA ASP A 416 5.79 -15.81 -14.35
C ASP A 416 4.79 -16.97 -14.15
N LEU A 417 3.62 -16.92 -14.79
CA LEU A 417 2.52 -17.87 -14.59
C LEU A 417 2.09 -18.63 -15.87
N GLY A 418 2.81 -18.49 -16.98
CA GLY A 418 2.53 -19.18 -18.24
C GLY A 418 1.59 -18.38 -19.14
N HIS A 419 0.32 -18.78 -19.27
CA HIS A 419 -0.67 -18.18 -20.17
C HIS A 419 -1.68 -17.36 -19.35
N GLU A 420 -1.97 -16.14 -19.79
CA GLU A 420 -2.94 -15.24 -19.17
C GLU A 420 -4.06 -14.91 -20.16
N ILE A 421 -5.31 -14.93 -19.69
CA ILE A 421 -6.45 -14.35 -20.42
C ILE A 421 -7.15 -13.34 -19.51
N TYR A 422 -7.20 -12.09 -19.96
CA TYR A 422 -7.87 -10.99 -19.29
C TYR A 422 -9.19 -10.66 -20.01
N ILE A 423 -10.30 -10.61 -19.26
CA ILE A 423 -11.64 -10.31 -19.78
C ILE A 423 -12.15 -9.02 -19.13
N ASN A 424 -12.63 -8.10 -19.93
CA ASN A 424 -13.37 -6.92 -19.48
C ASN A 424 -14.75 -6.92 -20.13
N ALA A 425 -15.80 -6.72 -19.31
CA ALA A 425 -17.18 -6.59 -19.81
C ALA A 425 -17.88 -5.44 -19.09
N THR A 426 -18.39 -4.48 -19.88
CA THR A 426 -19.13 -3.32 -19.36
C THR A 426 -20.35 -3.04 -20.22
N GLY A 427 -21.55 -3.08 -19.63
CA GLY A 427 -22.77 -2.86 -20.39
C GLY A 427 -24.04 -3.34 -19.69
N THR A 428 -24.98 -3.83 -20.48
CA THR A 428 -26.28 -4.33 -20.01
C THR A 428 -26.52 -5.75 -20.51
N VAL A 429 -26.81 -6.67 -19.59
CA VAL A 429 -27.25 -8.02 -19.91
C VAL A 429 -28.71 -7.97 -20.31
N LYS A 430 -29.03 -8.51 -21.51
CA LYS A 430 -30.37 -8.49 -22.11
C LYS A 430 -31.13 -9.79 -21.79
N ASN A 431 -32.47 -9.71 -21.92
CA ASN A 431 -33.38 -10.87 -21.92
C ASN A 431 -33.24 -11.77 -20.68
N SER A 432 -33.00 -11.16 -19.51
CA SER A 432 -32.76 -11.89 -18.25
C SER A 432 -31.70 -13.00 -18.37
N GLY A 433 -30.71 -12.79 -19.22
CA GLY A 433 -29.61 -13.72 -19.42
C GLY A 433 -28.63 -13.72 -18.24
N ASN A 434 -27.83 -14.77 -18.21
CA ASN A 434 -26.65 -14.84 -17.32
C ASN A 434 -25.37 -14.82 -18.17
N VAL A 435 -24.39 -14.07 -17.72
CA VAL A 435 -23.07 -14.06 -18.35
C VAL A 435 -22.29 -15.26 -17.86
N VAL A 436 -21.68 -15.99 -18.77
CA VAL A 436 -20.91 -17.21 -18.51
C VAL A 436 -19.52 -17.07 -19.11
N VAL A 437 -18.52 -17.46 -18.36
CA VAL A 437 -17.16 -17.70 -18.85
C VAL A 437 -17.00 -19.19 -19.12
N ILE A 438 -16.48 -19.51 -20.30
CA ILE A 438 -16.20 -20.87 -20.74
C ILE A 438 -14.71 -20.94 -21.05
N VAL A 439 -14.00 -21.84 -20.37
CA VAL A 439 -12.56 -22.02 -20.53
C VAL A 439 -12.28 -23.46 -20.95
N GLU A 440 -11.43 -23.65 -21.94
CA GLU A 440 -10.84 -24.91 -22.31
C GLU A 440 -9.33 -24.82 -22.12
N GLY A 441 -8.72 -25.86 -21.58
CA GLY A 441 -7.28 -25.91 -21.32
C GLY A 441 -6.71 -27.27 -21.64
N GLU A 442 -5.41 -27.38 -21.63
CA GLU A 442 -4.67 -28.62 -21.83
C GLU A 442 -4.94 -29.58 -20.66
N ASP A 443 -5.22 -30.85 -20.97
CA ASP A 443 -5.48 -31.87 -19.95
C ASP A 443 -4.29 -32.02 -18.98
N GLY A 444 -4.59 -31.96 -17.68
CA GLY A 444 -3.62 -31.99 -16.59
C GLY A 444 -3.08 -30.63 -16.19
N SER A 445 -3.35 -29.57 -16.96
CA SER A 445 -2.94 -28.23 -16.56
C SER A 445 -3.87 -27.64 -15.49
N GLU A 446 -3.29 -26.83 -14.60
CA GLU A 446 -4.03 -26.10 -13.58
C GLU A 446 -4.24 -24.66 -14.03
N MET A 447 -5.42 -24.10 -13.72
CA MET A 447 -5.78 -22.71 -13.95
C MET A 447 -6.25 -22.08 -12.64
N GLN A 448 -5.86 -20.82 -12.43
CA GLN A 448 -6.35 -19.94 -11.38
C GLN A 448 -7.06 -18.76 -12.03
N MET A 449 -8.23 -18.37 -11.49
CA MET A 449 -9.06 -17.29 -12.03
C MET A 449 -9.55 -16.40 -10.89
N TRP A 450 -9.46 -15.08 -11.08
CA TRP A 450 -10.02 -14.08 -10.18
C TRP A 450 -10.98 -13.16 -10.90
N CYS A 451 -11.99 -12.67 -10.18
CA CYS A 451 -12.89 -11.64 -10.70
C CYS A 451 -12.86 -10.37 -9.83
N GLU A 452 -13.02 -9.23 -10.50
CA GLU A 452 -13.04 -7.90 -9.89
C GLU A 452 -14.30 -7.15 -10.36
N SER A 453 -14.97 -6.44 -9.44
CA SER A 453 -16.23 -5.74 -9.67
C SER A 453 -17.44 -6.62 -9.92
N PHE A 454 -17.30 -7.92 -10.01
CA PHE A 454 -18.36 -8.90 -9.93
C PHE A 454 -18.57 -9.35 -8.48
N THR A 455 -19.76 -9.88 -8.17
CA THR A 455 -20.07 -10.33 -6.80
C THR A 455 -19.62 -11.75 -6.55
N SER A 456 -19.67 -12.62 -7.55
CA SER A 456 -19.15 -14.00 -7.43
C SER A 456 -19.12 -14.76 -8.75
N LEU A 457 -18.33 -15.85 -8.74
CA LEU A 457 -18.38 -16.95 -9.72
C LEU A 457 -19.29 -18.07 -9.18
N SER A 458 -20.21 -18.57 -9.97
CA SER A 458 -21.27 -19.47 -9.52
C SER A 458 -21.58 -20.56 -10.54
N ASP A 459 -22.09 -21.71 -10.08
CA ASP A 459 -22.66 -22.74 -10.97
C ASP A 459 -24.03 -22.35 -11.55
N GLY A 460 -24.63 -21.25 -11.06
CA GLY A 460 -25.96 -20.83 -11.49
C GLY A 460 -27.08 -21.85 -11.21
N GLY A 461 -26.80 -22.88 -10.43
CA GLY A 461 -27.70 -24.04 -10.21
C GLY A 461 -27.72 -25.00 -11.38
N TRP A 462 -26.77 -24.96 -12.29
CA TRP A 462 -26.76 -25.78 -13.53
C TRP A 462 -25.68 -26.88 -13.46
N ALA A 463 -26.09 -28.08 -13.91
CA ALA A 463 -25.15 -29.20 -14.00
C ALA A 463 -24.05 -28.91 -15.01
N GLY A 464 -22.82 -29.25 -14.66
CA GLY A 464 -21.60 -29.02 -15.45
C GLY A 464 -21.07 -27.60 -15.41
N TYR A 465 -21.55 -26.79 -14.45
CA TYR A 465 -21.00 -25.48 -14.10
C TYR A 465 -20.26 -25.56 -12.75
N THR A 466 -19.27 -24.73 -12.58
CA THR A 466 -18.41 -24.69 -11.38
C THR A 466 -18.65 -23.42 -10.59
N THR A 467 -18.78 -23.58 -9.30
CA THR A 467 -18.84 -22.47 -8.33
C THR A 467 -17.44 -22.08 -7.91
N GLY A 468 -17.15 -20.80 -7.84
CA GLY A 468 -15.93 -20.27 -7.25
C GLY A 468 -15.90 -20.39 -5.73
N ASP A 469 -14.81 -19.98 -5.14
CA ASP A 469 -14.57 -19.95 -3.69
C ASP A 469 -14.03 -18.58 -3.23
N SER A 470 -13.77 -18.45 -1.94
CA SER A 470 -13.15 -17.26 -1.35
C SER A 470 -11.72 -17.51 -0.87
N GLU A 471 -11.13 -18.64 -1.25
CA GLU A 471 -9.69 -18.85 -1.07
C GLU A 471 -8.90 -17.90 -1.96
N MET A 472 -7.68 -17.58 -1.60
CA MET A 472 -6.86 -16.62 -2.33
C MET A 472 -7.60 -15.28 -2.65
N SER A 473 -8.57 -14.90 -1.80
CA SER A 473 -9.30 -13.62 -1.94
C SER A 473 -8.48 -12.42 -1.44
N ILE A 474 -7.28 -12.66 -0.92
CA ILE A 474 -6.36 -11.59 -0.53
C ILE A 474 -6.12 -10.64 -1.70
N ASN A 475 -6.17 -9.33 -1.48
CA ASN A 475 -5.93 -8.39 -2.57
C ASN A 475 -4.51 -8.50 -3.12
N THR A 476 -4.35 -8.27 -4.41
CA THR A 476 -3.11 -8.48 -5.15
C THR A 476 -1.94 -7.67 -4.60
N MET A 477 -2.14 -6.40 -4.22
CA MET A 477 -1.07 -5.58 -3.64
C MET A 477 -0.60 -6.10 -2.27
N ALA A 478 -1.51 -6.73 -1.49
CA ALA A 478 -1.17 -7.30 -0.19
C ALA A 478 -0.41 -8.62 -0.29
N CYS A 479 -0.25 -9.18 -1.51
CA CYS A 479 0.54 -10.39 -1.75
C CYS A 479 2.05 -10.15 -1.71
N GLY A 480 2.54 -8.91 -1.56
CA GLY A 480 3.97 -8.58 -1.43
C GLY A 480 4.69 -9.39 -0.35
N HIS A 481 6.01 -9.50 -0.48
CA HIS A 481 6.85 -10.28 0.44
C HIS A 481 7.17 -9.51 1.72
N ASN A 482 7.39 -8.21 1.61
CA ASN A 482 7.77 -7.34 2.74
C ASN A 482 6.60 -6.54 3.31
N SER A 483 5.55 -6.28 2.52
CA SER A 483 4.36 -5.62 3.03
C SER A 483 3.64 -6.46 4.09
N ILE A 484 2.98 -5.78 5.02
CA ILE A 484 2.17 -6.37 6.10
C ILE A 484 0.71 -6.37 5.65
N ALA A 485 0.19 -7.51 5.21
CA ALA A 485 -1.22 -7.67 4.92
C ALA A 485 -2.04 -7.80 6.20
N VAL A 486 -3.14 -7.05 6.32
CA VAL A 486 -3.93 -6.93 7.54
C VAL A 486 -5.37 -7.39 7.32
N GLY A 487 -5.76 -8.49 7.95
CA GLY A 487 -7.14 -8.98 8.01
C GLY A 487 -7.96 -8.29 9.10
N ALA A 488 -9.25 -8.62 9.18
CA ALA A 488 -10.18 -7.96 10.09
C ALA A 488 -10.98 -8.94 10.97
N TYR A 489 -11.08 -8.63 12.28
CA TYR A 489 -12.02 -9.30 13.17
C TYR A 489 -13.10 -8.36 13.72
N THR A 490 -14.17 -8.93 14.25
CA THR A 490 -15.31 -8.21 14.83
C THR A 490 -14.96 -7.68 16.21
N SER A 491 -15.07 -6.36 16.44
CA SER A 491 -14.91 -5.76 17.76
C SER A 491 -16.24 -5.48 18.45
N ARG A 492 -17.27 -5.08 17.68
CA ARG A 492 -18.63 -4.78 18.17
C ARG A 492 -19.67 -5.25 17.15
N ASN A 493 -20.96 -5.19 17.50
CA ASN A 493 -22.10 -5.50 16.62
C ASN A 493 -21.96 -6.87 15.93
N GLY A 494 -21.82 -7.92 16.72
CA GLY A 494 -21.65 -9.29 16.28
C GLY A 494 -21.06 -10.14 17.41
N THR A 495 -20.27 -11.14 17.07
CA THR A 495 -19.51 -11.94 18.03
C THR A 495 -18.11 -11.33 18.17
N PRO A 496 -17.81 -10.59 19.28
CA PRO A 496 -16.50 -9.98 19.47
C PRO A 496 -15.38 -11.04 19.41
N GLY A 497 -14.31 -10.72 18.72
CA GLY A 497 -13.16 -11.61 18.52
C GLY A 497 -13.31 -12.62 17.38
N ALA A 498 -14.50 -12.82 16.80
CA ALA A 498 -14.66 -13.66 15.60
C ALA A 498 -14.14 -12.94 14.34
N LEU A 499 -13.60 -13.70 13.39
CA LEU A 499 -13.22 -13.15 12.08
C LEU A 499 -14.40 -12.41 11.46
N ALA A 500 -14.16 -11.23 10.90
CA ALA A 500 -15.18 -10.56 10.12
C ALA A 500 -15.42 -11.36 8.83
N SER A 501 -16.68 -11.62 8.51
CA SER A 501 -17.03 -12.51 7.39
C SER A 501 -16.48 -12.03 6.04
N PHE A 502 -16.33 -10.73 5.89
CA PHE A 502 -15.77 -10.11 4.69
C PHE A 502 -14.24 -10.17 4.62
N SER A 503 -13.51 -10.48 5.72
CA SER A 503 -12.04 -10.41 5.70
C SER A 503 -11.45 -11.38 4.71
N SER A 504 -10.83 -10.86 3.66
CA SER A 504 -10.10 -11.63 2.66
C SER A 504 -8.87 -12.33 3.28
N TYR A 505 -8.45 -13.43 2.66
CA TYR A 505 -7.35 -14.27 3.12
C TYR A 505 -6.67 -14.99 1.95
N GLY A 506 -5.47 -15.51 2.22
CA GLY A 506 -4.70 -16.29 1.28
C GLY A 506 -5.13 -17.77 1.17
N PRO A 507 -4.17 -18.64 0.82
CA PRO A 507 -2.77 -18.33 0.58
C PRO A 507 -2.56 -17.47 -0.67
N THR A 508 -1.31 -17.02 -0.89
CA THR A 508 -0.89 -16.54 -2.21
C THR A 508 -0.74 -17.74 -3.16
N ILE A 509 -0.69 -17.50 -4.47
CA ILE A 509 -0.54 -18.59 -5.44
C ILE A 509 0.76 -19.41 -5.26
N ASP A 510 1.81 -18.78 -4.72
CA ASP A 510 3.07 -19.40 -4.34
C ASP A 510 3.04 -20.04 -2.93
N GLY A 511 1.86 -20.10 -2.29
CA GLY A 511 1.61 -20.83 -1.04
C GLY A 511 1.97 -20.09 0.25
N ARG A 512 2.35 -18.80 0.20
CA ARG A 512 2.60 -18.01 1.41
C ARG A 512 1.31 -17.72 2.13
N GLN A 513 1.34 -17.82 3.46
CA GLN A 513 0.19 -17.47 4.29
C GLN A 513 -0.03 -15.95 4.30
N LYS A 514 -1.26 -15.52 4.08
CA LYS A 514 -1.75 -14.16 4.18
C LYS A 514 -3.16 -14.16 4.84
N PRO A 515 -3.56 -13.11 5.57
CA PRO A 515 -2.76 -11.95 5.97
C PRO A 515 -1.65 -12.33 6.95
N GLU A 516 -0.69 -11.43 7.23
CA GLU A 516 0.29 -11.64 8.30
C GLU A 516 -0.36 -11.55 9.68
N ILE A 517 -1.29 -10.62 9.86
CA ILE A 517 -1.90 -10.33 11.16
C ILE A 517 -3.36 -9.89 10.97
N VAL A 518 -4.18 -10.08 11.99
CA VAL A 518 -5.57 -9.63 11.98
C VAL A 518 -5.79 -8.62 13.10
N GLY A 519 -6.33 -7.46 12.74
CA GLY A 519 -6.70 -6.41 13.68
C GLY A 519 -8.22 -6.25 13.79
N PRO A 520 -8.71 -5.38 14.69
CA PRO A 520 -10.13 -5.07 14.79
C PRO A 520 -10.59 -4.27 13.58
N GLY A 521 -11.62 -4.73 12.85
CA GLY A 521 -12.06 -4.11 11.60
C GLY A 521 -13.59 -3.99 11.41
N LYS A 522 -14.41 -4.42 12.37
CA LYS A 522 -15.88 -4.31 12.25
C LYS A 522 -16.46 -3.41 13.32
N SER A 523 -17.21 -2.37 12.88
CA SER A 523 -17.87 -1.35 13.71
C SER A 523 -16.93 -0.41 14.48
N LEU A 524 -15.91 0.22 13.84
CA LEU A 524 -15.04 1.29 14.38
C LEU A 524 -15.71 2.64 14.32
N ILE A 525 -15.46 3.45 15.31
CA ILE A 525 -15.84 4.85 15.33
C ILE A 525 -14.58 5.70 15.21
N SER A 526 -14.51 6.52 14.19
CA SER A 526 -13.42 7.45 13.94
C SER A 526 -13.90 8.72 13.27
N SER A 527 -13.01 9.70 13.03
CA SER A 527 -13.35 10.97 12.40
C SER A 527 -13.99 10.79 11.03
N VAL A 528 -14.92 11.67 10.69
CA VAL A 528 -15.50 11.78 9.35
C VAL A 528 -15.26 13.16 8.79
N ASN A 529 -15.18 13.25 7.47
CA ASN A 529 -14.91 14.49 6.77
C ASN A 529 -16.04 15.53 6.99
N SER A 530 -15.73 16.64 7.60
CA SER A 530 -16.68 17.71 7.88
C SER A 530 -17.25 18.36 6.61
N TYR A 531 -16.58 18.18 5.49
CA TYR A 531 -16.97 18.70 4.17
C TYR A 531 -17.74 17.67 3.33
N ASP A 532 -17.92 16.43 3.82
CA ASP A 532 -18.69 15.41 3.13
C ASP A 532 -20.17 15.80 3.02
N SER A 533 -20.62 15.98 1.78
CA SER A 533 -22.00 16.32 1.46
C SER A 533 -22.93 15.12 1.31
N SER A 534 -22.37 13.90 1.38
CA SER A 534 -23.13 12.65 1.32
C SER A 534 -23.93 12.41 2.61
N SER A 535 -24.90 11.49 2.57
CA SER A 535 -25.66 11.09 3.75
C SER A 535 -24.79 10.36 4.80
N THR A 536 -23.63 9.85 4.41
CA THR A 536 -22.73 9.09 5.28
C THR A 536 -22.06 9.98 6.33
N GLY A 537 -21.65 11.19 5.98
CA GLY A 537 -21.08 12.16 6.93
C GLY A 537 -22.10 12.70 7.95
N ARG A 538 -23.40 12.58 7.67
CA ARG A 538 -24.47 13.06 8.57
C ARG A 538 -24.95 12.02 9.59
N ASN A 539 -24.63 10.74 9.40
CA ASN A 539 -24.97 9.66 10.32
C ASN A 539 -23.89 9.47 11.39
N ALA A 540 -23.47 10.57 12.00
CA ALA A 540 -22.43 10.56 13.01
C ALA A 540 -22.85 9.78 14.26
N SER A 541 -21.96 8.93 14.76
CA SER A 541 -22.11 8.21 16.04
C SER A 541 -21.75 9.08 17.24
N ALA A 542 -20.96 10.13 17.02
CA ALA A 542 -20.56 11.10 18.03
C ALA A 542 -20.21 12.45 17.38
N GLN A 543 -20.25 13.51 18.19
CA GLN A 543 -19.82 14.86 17.78
C GLN A 543 -19.17 15.61 18.94
N ALA A 544 -18.33 16.57 18.62
CA ALA A 544 -17.78 17.52 19.58
C ALA A 544 -17.77 18.93 18.98
N THR A 545 -18.05 19.94 19.81
CA THR A 545 -17.93 21.35 19.42
C THR A 545 -16.70 21.95 20.06
N VAL A 546 -15.76 22.40 19.25
CA VAL A 546 -14.51 23.02 19.70
C VAL A 546 -14.35 24.36 18.98
N ASN A 547 -14.18 25.44 19.72
CA ASN A 547 -14.06 26.81 19.20
C ASN A 547 -15.16 27.20 18.19
N GLY A 548 -16.40 26.70 18.43
CA GLY A 548 -17.57 26.99 17.60
C GLY A 548 -17.69 26.09 16.32
N THR A 549 -16.72 25.24 16.04
CA THR A 549 -16.75 24.27 14.94
C THR A 549 -17.22 22.91 15.45
N ILE A 550 -18.12 22.26 14.71
CA ILE A 550 -18.63 20.93 15.04
C ILE A 550 -17.84 19.90 14.23
N TYR A 551 -17.26 18.95 14.93
CA TYR A 551 -16.54 17.79 14.37
C TYR A 551 -17.33 16.51 14.61
N TYR A 552 -17.28 15.58 13.70
CA TYR A 552 -18.07 14.36 13.73
C TYR A 552 -17.22 13.11 13.71
N TRP A 553 -17.72 12.04 14.35
CA TRP A 553 -17.19 10.69 14.31
C TRP A 553 -18.28 9.73 13.85
N GLY A 554 -17.99 8.90 12.89
CA GLY A 554 -18.91 7.92 12.31
C GLY A 554 -18.43 6.48 12.52
N SER A 555 -19.35 5.53 12.39
CA SER A 555 -19.04 4.11 12.45
C SER A 555 -18.91 3.53 11.04
N MET A 556 -17.81 2.84 10.78
CA MET A 556 -17.55 2.19 9.50
C MET A 556 -17.00 0.75 9.71
N GLN A 557 -16.80 -0.11 8.67
CA GLN A 557 -16.29 -1.49 8.78
C GLN A 557 -15.53 -1.94 7.54
N GLY A 558 -14.52 -2.79 7.71
CA GLY A 558 -13.67 -3.33 6.64
C GLY A 558 -12.25 -3.65 7.11
N THR A 559 -11.46 -4.31 6.30
CA THR A 559 -10.03 -4.50 6.53
C THR A 559 -9.28 -3.17 6.49
N SER A 560 -9.83 -2.17 5.85
CA SER A 560 -9.29 -0.81 5.82
C SER A 560 -9.27 -0.08 7.15
N MET A 561 -10.04 -0.51 8.15
CA MET A 561 -9.94 0.05 9.51
C MET A 561 -9.06 -0.80 10.40
N SER A 562 -8.98 -2.06 10.09
CA SER A 562 -8.01 -2.93 10.69
C SER A 562 -6.58 -2.51 10.32
N CYS A 563 -6.35 -2.21 9.05
CA CYS A 563 -5.04 -1.80 8.53
C CYS A 563 -4.47 -0.57 9.27
N PRO A 564 -5.16 0.56 9.38
CA PRO A 564 -4.66 1.71 10.13
C PRO A 564 -4.53 1.47 11.64
N ALA A 565 -5.36 0.59 12.24
CA ALA A 565 -5.20 0.21 13.64
C ALA A 565 -3.88 -0.55 13.87
N VAL A 566 -3.52 -1.46 12.97
CA VAL A 566 -2.24 -2.17 12.97
C VAL A 566 -1.09 -1.23 12.66
N ALA A 567 -1.21 -0.38 11.63
CA ALA A 567 -0.17 0.59 11.27
C ALA A 567 0.09 1.59 12.41
N GLY A 568 -0.96 2.08 13.10
CA GLY A 568 -0.80 2.91 14.28
C GLY A 568 -0.13 2.18 15.44
N THR A 569 -0.42 0.89 15.64
CA THR A 569 0.29 0.04 16.59
C THR A 569 1.78 -0.06 16.23
N ILE A 570 2.10 -0.33 14.97
CA ILE A 570 3.49 -0.40 14.49
C ILE A 570 4.19 0.95 14.64
N ALA A 571 3.49 2.09 14.47
CA ALA A 571 4.07 3.40 14.76
C ALA A 571 4.53 3.52 16.22
N THR A 572 3.79 2.97 17.19
CA THR A 572 4.24 2.94 18.59
C THR A 572 5.43 2.00 18.82
N TRP A 573 5.55 0.92 18.04
CA TRP A 573 6.72 0.04 18.05
C TRP A 573 7.95 0.70 17.44
N LEU A 574 7.78 1.45 16.35
CA LEU A 574 8.84 2.25 15.72
C LEU A 574 9.29 3.45 16.60
N GLU A 575 8.41 3.98 17.45
CA GLU A 575 8.82 4.94 18.49
C GLU A 575 9.80 4.31 19.47
N LEU A 576 9.57 3.04 19.84
CA LEU A 576 10.45 2.29 20.73
C LEU A 576 11.74 1.87 20.04
N ASN A 577 11.67 1.29 18.83
CA ASN A 577 12.82 0.90 18.03
C ASN A 577 12.66 1.39 16.57
N PRO A 578 13.31 2.51 16.21
CA PRO A 578 13.21 3.12 14.89
C PRO A 578 13.75 2.27 13.73
N GLU A 579 14.51 1.23 14.02
CA GLU A 579 15.19 0.39 13.03
C GLU A 579 14.42 -0.92 12.73
N LEU A 580 13.21 -1.13 13.27
CA LEU A 580 12.42 -2.33 12.99
C LEU A 580 12.15 -2.45 11.50
N SER A 581 12.55 -3.57 10.92
CA SER A 581 12.21 -3.94 9.54
C SER A 581 10.85 -4.67 9.49
N PRO A 582 10.24 -4.83 8.29
CA PRO A 582 9.07 -5.69 8.14
C PRO A 582 9.28 -7.14 8.64
N ALA A 583 10.49 -7.67 8.53
CA ALA A 583 10.84 -9.00 9.04
C ALA A 583 10.79 -9.04 10.56
N ASP A 584 11.42 -8.05 11.24
CA ASP A 584 11.37 -7.96 12.71
C ASP A 584 9.93 -7.83 13.21
N ILE A 585 9.09 -7.06 12.53
CA ILE A 585 7.67 -6.90 12.87
C ILE A 585 6.92 -8.24 12.74
N LYS A 586 7.21 -9.04 11.70
CA LYS A 586 6.63 -10.38 11.57
C LYS A 586 7.10 -11.32 12.68
N GLU A 587 8.33 -11.21 13.14
CA GLU A 587 8.82 -11.93 14.32
C GLU A 587 8.09 -11.50 15.61
N VAL A 588 7.85 -10.19 15.78
CA VAL A 588 7.03 -9.70 16.90
C VAL A 588 5.61 -10.28 16.83
N PHE A 589 4.97 -10.32 15.66
CA PHE A 589 3.67 -10.94 15.50
C PHE A 589 3.71 -12.42 15.88
N ALA A 590 4.71 -13.17 15.38
CA ALA A 590 4.86 -14.59 15.69
C ALA A 590 4.99 -14.88 17.21
N ALA A 591 5.68 -13.98 17.92
CA ALA A 591 5.92 -14.13 19.36
C ALA A 591 4.75 -13.67 20.23
N THR A 592 3.93 -12.71 19.77
CA THR A 592 3.02 -11.97 20.67
C THR A 592 1.55 -11.96 20.24
N ALA A 593 1.22 -12.41 19.02
CA ALA A 593 -0.16 -12.40 18.55
C ALA A 593 -1.06 -13.26 19.46
N GLN A 594 -2.24 -12.71 19.77
CA GLN A 594 -3.23 -13.41 20.58
C GLN A 594 -3.89 -14.52 19.75
N ASN A 595 -3.90 -15.72 20.29
CA ASN A 595 -4.57 -16.88 19.72
C ASN A 595 -5.66 -17.39 20.66
N ASP A 596 -6.84 -17.67 20.13
CA ASP A 596 -7.99 -18.13 20.87
C ASP A 596 -8.82 -19.18 20.08
N ARG A 597 -10.01 -19.50 20.57
CA ARG A 597 -10.91 -20.47 19.89
C ARG A 597 -11.26 -20.09 18.44
N PHE A 598 -11.26 -18.80 18.09
CA PHE A 598 -11.60 -18.33 16.75
C PHE A 598 -10.42 -18.50 15.80
N THR A 599 -9.20 -18.17 16.26
CA THR A 599 -7.98 -18.37 15.48
C THR A 599 -7.72 -19.86 15.26
N ALA A 600 -7.97 -20.71 16.27
CA ALA A 600 -7.81 -22.16 16.17
C ALA A 600 -8.81 -22.82 15.21
N ALA A 601 -9.99 -22.23 15.00
CA ALA A 601 -11.03 -22.80 14.13
C ALA A 601 -10.70 -22.71 12.63
N ALA A 602 -9.91 -21.72 12.21
CA ALA A 602 -9.53 -21.50 10.81
C ALA A 602 -8.16 -20.79 10.73
N PRO A 603 -7.06 -21.43 11.17
CA PRO A 603 -5.76 -20.76 11.34
C PRO A 603 -5.24 -20.13 10.05
N GLN A 604 -5.56 -20.71 8.88
CA GLN A 604 -5.17 -20.17 7.57
C GLN A 604 -5.74 -18.78 7.27
N LYS A 605 -6.75 -18.30 8.01
CA LYS A 605 -7.39 -17.00 7.80
C LYS A 605 -6.87 -15.89 8.72
N TRP A 606 -5.96 -16.24 9.65
CA TRP A 606 -5.55 -15.35 10.74
C TRP A 606 -4.08 -14.94 10.70
N GLY A 607 -3.28 -15.52 9.83
CA GLY A 607 -1.84 -15.31 9.86
C GLY A 607 -1.26 -15.74 11.21
N TYR A 608 -0.49 -14.86 11.85
CA TYR A 608 0.01 -15.13 13.20
C TYR A 608 -1.08 -15.08 14.30
N GLY A 609 -2.22 -14.44 14.03
CA GLY A 609 -3.32 -14.29 14.98
C GLY A 609 -3.86 -12.87 15.06
N LYS A 610 -4.33 -12.44 16.23
CA LYS A 610 -4.80 -11.08 16.52
C LYS A 610 -3.65 -10.26 17.09
N ILE A 611 -3.49 -9.03 16.60
CA ILE A 611 -2.42 -8.14 17.08
C ILE A 611 -2.58 -7.86 18.59
N ASP A 612 -1.48 -7.94 19.33
CA ASP A 612 -1.36 -7.45 20.70
C ASP A 612 -0.31 -6.35 20.78
N SER A 613 -0.79 -5.13 20.97
CA SER A 613 0.05 -3.94 20.93
C SER A 613 1.06 -3.91 22.09
N PHE A 614 0.60 -4.21 23.30
CA PHE A 614 1.43 -4.08 24.49
C PHE A 614 2.40 -5.25 24.65
N GLU A 615 1.98 -6.50 24.32
CA GLU A 615 2.91 -7.63 24.30
C GLU A 615 4.01 -7.40 23.25
N GLY A 616 3.68 -6.76 22.11
CA GLY A 616 4.67 -6.33 21.12
C GLY A 616 5.70 -5.35 21.70
N ILE A 617 5.27 -4.32 22.42
CA ILE A 617 6.18 -3.39 23.12
C ILE A 617 7.09 -4.15 24.08
N LYS A 618 6.54 -5.04 24.89
CA LYS A 618 7.33 -5.84 25.85
C LYS A 618 8.36 -6.72 25.16
N HIS A 619 7.94 -7.39 24.09
CA HIS A 619 8.82 -8.26 23.31
C HIS A 619 9.98 -7.50 22.69
N ILE A 620 9.71 -6.38 22.02
CA ILE A 620 10.73 -5.50 21.42
C ILE A 620 11.71 -5.00 22.48
N TYR A 621 11.16 -4.56 23.62
CA TYR A 621 11.99 -4.09 24.74
C TYR A 621 12.93 -5.17 25.28
N GLN A 622 12.46 -6.42 25.38
CA GLN A 622 13.21 -7.54 25.97
C GLN A 622 14.19 -8.21 25.02
N THR A 623 13.85 -8.29 23.72
CA THR A 623 14.57 -9.16 22.77
C THR A 623 15.40 -8.42 21.74
N LEU A 624 14.99 -7.24 21.33
CA LEU A 624 15.66 -6.48 20.27
C LEU A 624 16.66 -5.44 20.80
N GLY A 625 17.15 -5.64 22.01
CA GLY A 625 18.29 -4.90 22.58
C GLY A 625 18.00 -3.45 22.94
N VAL A 626 16.71 -3.08 23.12
CA VAL A 626 16.29 -1.70 23.42
C VAL A 626 16.32 -1.37 24.91
N SER A 627 16.92 -2.21 25.75
CA SER A 627 17.14 -1.92 27.17
C SER A 627 17.84 -0.57 27.45
N ASP A 628 18.44 0.03 26.40
CA ASP A 628 19.14 1.30 26.48
C ASP A 628 18.35 2.52 25.96
N VAL A 629 17.13 2.36 25.40
CA VAL A 629 16.42 3.45 24.69
C VAL A 629 15.31 4.09 25.49
N VAL A 630 14.80 3.44 26.53
CA VAL A 630 13.59 3.90 27.28
C VAL A 630 13.92 4.80 28.49
N ALA A 631 15.17 4.94 28.88
CA ALA A 631 15.54 6.08 29.71
C ALA A 631 15.37 7.33 28.82
N GLU A 632 14.48 8.27 29.22
CA GLU A 632 14.37 9.59 28.58
C GLU A 632 15.69 9.96 27.93
N LYS A 633 15.73 10.16 26.61
CA LYS A 633 16.88 10.78 25.92
C LYS A 633 16.98 12.22 26.40
N LYS A 634 17.36 12.41 27.66
CA LYS A 634 17.96 13.66 28.06
C LYS A 634 19.29 13.67 27.31
N PRO A 635 19.45 14.58 26.35
CA PRO A 635 20.74 14.68 25.68
C PRO A 635 21.78 14.82 26.76
N LEU A 636 22.89 14.04 26.67
CA LEU A 636 24.00 14.21 27.61
C LEU A 636 24.41 15.68 27.59
N ILE A 637 24.20 16.34 28.70
CA ILE A 637 24.63 17.74 28.87
C ILE A 637 26.15 17.71 29.11
N ILE A 638 26.87 18.33 28.19
CA ILE A 638 28.33 18.43 28.22
C ILE A 638 28.70 19.91 28.22
N TYR A 639 29.46 20.36 29.23
CA TYR A 639 29.92 21.72 29.26
C TYR A 639 31.35 21.86 29.88
N PRO A 640 32.16 22.82 29.39
CA PRO A 640 31.90 23.66 28.24
C PRO A 640 31.95 22.85 26.94
N ASN A 641 31.14 23.28 25.97
CA ASN A 641 31.16 22.75 24.62
C ASN A 641 31.05 23.94 23.64
N PRO A 642 32.10 24.31 22.91
CA PRO A 642 33.41 23.63 22.76
C PRO A 642 34.28 23.67 24.02
N SER A 643 35.16 22.64 24.19
CA SER A 643 36.09 22.49 25.32
C SER A 643 37.55 22.46 24.87
N ASP A 644 38.48 22.50 25.84
CA ASP A 644 39.91 22.25 25.66
C ASP A 644 40.30 20.76 25.91
N GLY A 645 39.32 19.87 25.89
CA GLY A 645 39.45 18.47 26.27
C GLY A 645 39.07 18.18 27.72
N ARG A 646 38.77 19.22 28.51
CA ARG A 646 38.17 19.13 29.85
C ARG A 646 36.71 19.52 29.78
N PHE A 647 35.85 18.67 30.30
CA PHE A 647 34.43 18.93 30.28
C PHE A 647 33.69 18.19 31.40
N THR A 648 32.59 18.73 31.78
CA THR A 648 31.67 18.16 32.75
C THR A 648 30.49 17.49 32.03
N VAL A 649 30.10 16.33 32.49
CA VAL A 649 28.88 15.63 32.04
C VAL A 649 27.87 15.55 33.18
N LEU A 650 26.58 15.82 32.87
CA LEU A 650 25.52 15.62 33.85
C LEU A 650 25.00 14.18 33.71
N THR A 651 24.92 13.48 34.85
CA THR A 651 24.46 12.09 34.95
C THR A 651 23.24 12.02 35.88
N ALA A 652 22.42 10.96 35.75
CA ALA A 652 21.30 10.72 36.66
C ALA A 652 21.68 9.90 37.90
N THR A 653 22.96 9.65 38.13
CA THR A 653 23.47 8.72 39.16
C THR A 653 24.49 9.41 40.07
N GLU A 654 24.49 9.03 41.35
CA GLU A 654 25.51 9.41 42.35
C GLU A 654 26.68 8.43 42.37
N GLU A 655 26.73 7.44 41.45
CA GLU A 655 27.79 6.43 41.38
C GLU A 655 28.90 6.79 40.38
N ALA A 656 29.94 6.00 40.32
CA ALA A 656 31.00 6.17 39.32
C ALA A 656 30.48 5.82 37.92
N VAL A 657 30.78 6.69 36.97
CA VAL A 657 30.45 6.51 35.55
C VAL A 657 31.70 6.30 34.71
N THR A 658 31.57 5.60 33.59
CA THR A 658 32.63 5.52 32.56
C THR A 658 32.28 6.48 31.43
N VAL A 659 33.19 7.43 31.18
CA VAL A 659 33.10 8.38 30.07
C VAL A 659 33.99 7.89 28.95
N ASN A 660 33.39 7.50 27.85
CA ASN A 660 34.04 7.04 26.62
C ASN A 660 33.94 8.12 25.55
N VAL A 661 35.05 8.42 24.88
CA VAL A 661 35.10 9.38 23.78
C VAL A 661 35.43 8.65 22.48
N PHE A 662 34.59 8.82 21.48
CA PHE A 662 34.71 8.19 20.15
C PHE A 662 34.95 9.26 19.08
N ASN A 663 35.76 8.97 18.07
CA ASN A 663 35.81 9.78 16.87
C ASN A 663 34.51 9.61 16.05
N LEU A 664 34.31 10.44 15.01
CA LEU A 664 33.12 10.34 14.16
C LEU A 664 33.02 9.02 13.33
N GLY A 665 34.13 8.27 13.23
CA GLY A 665 34.16 6.93 12.63
C GLY A 665 33.81 5.80 13.61
N GLY A 666 33.37 6.13 14.85
CA GLY A 666 32.97 5.14 15.86
C GLY A 666 34.10 4.46 16.61
N SER A 667 35.37 4.84 16.39
CA SER A 667 36.53 4.26 17.12
C SER A 667 36.67 4.94 18.47
N LEU A 668 36.89 4.17 19.54
CA LEU A 668 37.18 4.66 20.88
C LEU A 668 38.55 5.37 20.88
N VAL A 669 38.55 6.64 21.27
CA VAL A 669 39.76 7.50 21.34
C VAL A 669 40.30 7.61 22.77
N ALA A 670 39.38 7.74 23.73
CA ALA A 670 39.75 7.89 25.15
C ALA A 670 38.61 7.31 26.03
N SER A 671 38.99 6.88 27.23
CA SER A 671 38.04 6.36 28.23
C SER A 671 38.54 6.64 29.63
N GLN A 672 37.64 7.10 30.52
CA GLN A 672 37.95 7.39 31.91
C GLN A 672 36.78 6.96 32.81
N LYS A 673 37.09 6.27 33.90
CA LYS A 673 36.12 5.98 34.96
C LYS A 673 36.18 7.07 36.01
N ILE A 674 35.05 7.73 36.27
CA ILE A 674 34.98 8.95 37.10
C ILE A 674 33.91 8.76 38.16
N ALA A 675 34.16 9.19 39.38
CA ALA A 675 33.13 9.29 40.40
C ALA A 675 32.21 10.48 40.08
N ALA A 676 30.90 10.24 40.10
CA ALA A 676 29.91 11.31 39.92
C ALA A 676 29.42 11.75 41.32
N ASP A 677 29.49 13.07 41.57
CA ASP A 677 28.98 13.68 42.79
C ASP A 677 27.77 14.55 42.48
N GLY A 678 26.64 14.29 43.14
CA GLY A 678 25.41 15.01 42.91
C GLY A 678 24.91 14.98 41.45
N GLY A 679 25.22 13.92 40.70
CA GLY A 679 24.87 13.83 39.28
C GLY A 679 25.81 14.57 38.32
N VAL A 680 27.00 14.96 38.78
CA VAL A 680 28.02 15.69 37.99
C VAL A 680 29.29 14.85 37.92
N ALA A 681 29.84 14.64 36.74
CA ALA A 681 31.13 13.98 36.54
C ALA A 681 32.07 14.85 35.69
N GLU A 682 33.29 15.14 36.22
CA GLU A 682 34.29 15.95 35.54
C GLU A 682 35.33 15.06 34.84
N ALA A 683 35.44 15.22 33.53
CA ALA A 683 36.36 14.47 32.67
C ALA A 683 37.53 15.34 32.19
N ASP A 684 38.76 14.81 32.23
CA ASP A 684 39.93 15.45 31.67
C ASP A 684 40.60 14.55 30.62
N PHE A 685 40.43 14.88 29.38
CA PHE A 685 41.02 14.24 28.22
C PHE A 685 41.94 15.23 27.44
N SER A 686 42.33 16.34 28.05
CA SER A 686 43.11 17.40 27.40
C SER A 686 44.46 16.95 26.82
N SER A 687 45.04 15.86 27.36
CA SER A 687 46.25 15.26 26.83
C SER A 687 46.04 14.18 25.76
N GLN A 688 44.77 13.79 25.50
CA GLN A 688 44.42 12.66 24.63
C GLN A 688 43.62 13.06 23.40
N LEU A 689 42.88 14.19 23.47
CA LEU A 689 42.04 14.67 22.38
C LEU A 689 42.75 15.79 21.62
N THR A 690 42.71 15.70 20.30
CA THR A 690 43.12 16.77 19.38
C THR A 690 41.92 17.62 18.98
N PRO A 691 42.11 18.86 18.47
CA PRO A 691 40.98 19.65 17.96
C PRO A 691 40.12 18.87 16.96
N GLY A 692 38.81 18.83 17.20
CA GLY A 692 37.87 18.07 16.39
C GLY A 692 36.52 17.83 17.04
N SER A 693 35.61 17.13 16.32
CA SER A 693 34.32 16.71 16.86
C SER A 693 34.35 15.25 17.30
N TYR A 694 33.78 14.99 18.47
CA TYR A 694 33.75 13.66 19.09
C TYR A 694 32.35 13.34 19.62
N ILE A 695 32.08 12.05 19.76
CA ILE A 695 30.89 11.52 20.46
C ILE A 695 31.36 11.09 21.87
N VAL A 696 30.69 11.60 22.87
CA VAL A 696 30.90 11.19 24.26
C VAL A 696 29.78 10.27 24.68
N LYS A 697 30.10 9.08 25.14
CA LYS A 697 29.18 8.13 25.74
C LYS A 697 29.49 7.96 27.23
N VAL A 698 28.50 8.16 28.08
CA VAL A 698 28.57 7.99 29.53
C VAL A 698 27.78 6.75 29.93
N THR A 699 28.45 5.79 30.57
CA THR A 699 27.84 4.54 31.04
C THR A 699 28.03 4.37 32.55
N GLY A 700 26.95 4.03 33.24
CA GLY A 700 26.88 3.74 34.66
C GLY A 700 25.77 2.73 34.97
N LYS A 701 25.53 2.44 36.26
CA LYS A 701 24.45 1.53 36.65
C LYS A 701 23.04 2.03 36.26
N ARG A 702 22.86 3.37 36.18
CA ARG A 702 21.61 4.03 35.89
C ARG A 702 21.73 5.08 34.77
N SER A 703 22.93 5.19 34.16
CA SER A 703 23.18 6.16 33.10
C SER A 703 23.75 5.49 31.87
N ASN A 704 23.07 5.67 30.74
CA ASN A 704 23.57 5.35 29.39
C ASN A 704 23.21 6.53 28.48
N LEU A 705 24.07 7.54 28.46
CA LEU A 705 23.81 8.81 27.79
C LEU A 705 24.88 9.06 26.74
N ALA A 706 24.50 9.70 25.64
CA ALA A 706 25.46 10.10 24.61
C ALA A 706 25.22 11.56 24.18
N GLY A 707 26.30 12.22 23.78
CA GLY A 707 26.29 13.60 23.34
C GLY A 707 27.49 13.93 22.45
N LYS A 708 27.42 15.03 21.73
CA LYS A 708 28.51 15.52 20.88
C LYS A 708 29.30 16.61 21.61
N ILE A 709 30.62 16.53 21.51
CA ILE A 709 31.55 17.58 21.98
C ILE A 709 32.45 18.06 20.84
N VAL A 710 32.78 19.33 20.87
CA VAL A 710 33.80 19.94 20.01
C VAL A 710 35.00 20.29 20.90
N VAL A 711 36.20 19.81 20.53
CA VAL A 711 37.45 20.14 21.16
C VAL A 711 38.17 21.20 20.30
N LYS A 712 38.68 22.26 20.94
CA LYS A 712 39.38 23.37 20.27
C LYS A 712 40.88 23.13 20.19
#